data_fdf94580a7b559a67a6eade8b29f314a
#
_entry.id   fdf94580a7b559a67a6eade8b29f314a
#
_cell.length_a   1.000
_cell.length_b   1.000
_cell.length_c   1.000
_cell.angle_alpha   90.00
_cell.angle_beta   90.00
_cell.angle_gamma   90.00
#
_symmetry.space_group_name_H-M   'P 1'
#
loop_
_entity.id
_entity.type
_entity.pdbx_description
1 polymer ?
#
loop_
_entity_poly.entity_id
_entity_poly.type
_entity_poly.pdbx_seq_one_letter_code
_entity_poly.pdbx_strand_id
1 'polypeptide(L)'
;ENEGGIWSGRSLTYINAPLQGWHQNKYAQFKQASASRYILFRDSLKQLEFSDNELVIGMENKRWDHRNMGVTTPYLLNEGVFNCTSQGTVVLVFEPFQVDWPYELPNYPFNCAYVQANKNRQSNRYYAFDTRLLSGEQELQALIDSIPQGYMVAMFSRYASNVHNWQSNTKNIFAKVGALKPQAITSNNTAWLVIGKKGEAPGMAAEDTVTNNGFYPNLPPRPEDPQDEMVISVRRNFLLKWFEGDFTTTPVGPAINYSKVQLKVVDGELPARSKWWYDVIGVNKKGVDTLFYDGLTQSDFPISAINATTYPFLKLKFHFVDSTYRTPHLIKFAQIIYTPAPELSLDATDSFYFYKPLLAAGDTLAVRMAMKNLSATNTDSFWVSAKVIDENRLVPWQQQWKQAGLGSNSKNYINLKVPSSGLKGKHSFELNINDKQLLAEGTYTNNFFSKEFVVERDNQNPYLEVTFDGQRIFNGDIVSPNPLIRISATDKNPFLLQQDTSTFELFLQRPSQFDYERIALNSADVRFKPASDAQNLAQLEYTPKGLKDGIYTLKVKAKDASGNLAGANDYEVDFNVIGKSSITQFYPYPNPFTTQMRFVFTLTGSKVPDQLLIRILTMNGKVVREINKEEFGAIRVGNNISEFAWDGTDRYGDKLANGIYLYQVFTRIEGQEIEYRATRSKDEALHFTGNTGKIYLMR
;
A
#
# COMPACT_ATOMS: atom_id res chain seq x y z
N GLU A 1 -3.38 4.09 -23.16
CA GLU A 1 -3.97 4.34 -21.84
C GLU A 1 -2.98 3.83 -20.80
N ASN A 2 -2.35 4.71 -20.03
CA ASN A 2 -1.57 4.26 -18.90
C ASN A 2 -2.54 3.91 -17.74
N GLU A 3 -2.10 3.09 -16.82
CA GLU A 3 -2.97 2.54 -15.79
C GLU A 3 -3.59 3.61 -14.89
N GLY A 4 -2.85 4.63 -14.51
CA GLY A 4 -3.39 5.78 -13.79
C GLY A 4 -4.36 6.59 -14.64
N GLY A 5 -4.06 6.74 -15.94
CA GLY A 5 -4.92 7.41 -16.91
C GLY A 5 -6.21 6.65 -17.21
N ILE A 6 -6.22 5.33 -17.16
CA ILE A 6 -7.44 4.55 -17.36
C ILE A 6 -8.47 4.88 -16.29
N TRP A 7 -8.08 4.90 -15.07
CA TRP A 7 -8.96 5.23 -13.97
C TRP A 7 -9.38 6.69 -14.00
N SER A 8 -8.43 7.57 -14.13
CA SER A 8 -8.68 8.99 -14.27
C SER A 8 -9.51 9.28 -15.52
N GLY A 9 -9.21 8.66 -16.65
CA GLY A 9 -9.94 8.83 -17.89
C GLY A 9 -11.40 8.36 -17.79
N ARG A 10 -11.67 7.26 -17.14
CA ARG A 10 -13.03 6.80 -16.87
C ARG A 10 -13.76 7.71 -15.88
N SER A 11 -13.10 8.04 -14.81
CA SER A 11 -13.62 9.00 -13.84
C SER A 11 -13.90 10.34 -14.52
N LEU A 12 -12.99 10.81 -15.36
CA LEU A 12 -13.15 12.04 -16.14
C LEU A 12 -14.35 12.01 -17.06
N THR A 13 -14.61 10.92 -17.74
CA THR A 13 -15.77 10.78 -18.61
C THR A 13 -17.08 10.95 -17.83
N TYR A 14 -17.11 10.52 -16.58
CA TYR A 14 -18.25 10.66 -15.72
C TYR A 14 -18.28 12.00 -14.98
N ILE A 15 -17.15 12.46 -14.50
CA ILE A 15 -17.03 13.66 -13.67
C ILE A 15 -17.19 14.93 -14.48
N ASN A 16 -16.68 14.97 -15.68
CA ASN A 16 -16.81 16.14 -16.56
C ASN A 16 -18.19 16.25 -17.22
N ALA A 17 -19.04 15.23 -17.09
CA ALA A 17 -20.41 15.33 -17.52
C ALA A 17 -21.26 15.96 -16.41
N PRO A 18 -21.85 17.13 -16.60
CA PRO A 18 -22.75 17.74 -15.62
C PRO A 18 -24.03 16.91 -15.43
N LEU A 19 -24.16 15.84 -16.20
CA LEU A 19 -25.29 14.97 -16.29
C LEU A 19 -24.80 13.53 -16.26
N GLN A 20 -25.06 12.83 -15.19
CA GLN A 20 -24.78 11.40 -15.03
C GLN A 20 -26.05 10.60 -14.89
N GLY A 21 -26.11 9.41 -15.55
CA GLY A 21 -27.32 8.58 -15.45
C GLY A 21 -27.21 7.27 -16.25
N TRP A 22 -28.33 6.56 -16.32
CA TRP A 22 -28.45 5.27 -16.93
C TRP A 22 -29.39 5.31 -18.14
N HIS A 23 -29.01 4.60 -19.17
CA HIS A 23 -29.84 4.40 -20.34
C HIS A 23 -30.03 2.90 -20.54
N GLN A 24 -31.27 2.48 -20.72
CA GLN A 24 -31.60 1.08 -20.83
C GLN A 24 -30.93 0.39 -22.01
N ASN A 25 -30.63 1.11 -23.07
CA ASN A 25 -29.89 0.61 -24.23
C ASN A 25 -28.35 0.55 -24.02
N LYS A 26 -27.83 1.05 -22.91
CA LYS A 26 -26.41 0.97 -22.54
C LYS A 26 -26.19 -0.14 -21.51
N TYR A 27 -26.13 -1.35 -21.99
CA TYR A 27 -26.01 -2.57 -21.21
C TYR A 27 -24.99 -2.54 -20.07
N ALA A 28 -23.81 -1.96 -20.32
CA ALA A 28 -22.74 -1.91 -19.31
C ALA A 28 -23.14 -1.16 -18.03
N GLN A 29 -24.03 -0.18 -18.12
CA GLN A 29 -24.48 0.59 -16.96
C GLN A 29 -25.45 -0.20 -16.07
N PHE A 30 -26.36 -0.98 -16.68
CA PHE A 30 -27.27 -1.85 -15.93
C PHE A 30 -26.55 -3.04 -15.31
N LYS A 31 -25.58 -3.61 -16.01
CA LYS A 31 -24.78 -4.71 -15.49
C LYS A 31 -23.98 -4.33 -14.22
N GLN A 32 -23.71 -3.04 -14.02
CA GLN A 32 -23.03 -2.52 -12.84
C GLN A 32 -23.99 -2.11 -11.72
N ALA A 33 -25.29 -2.40 -11.83
CA ALA A 33 -26.23 -2.15 -10.73
C ALA A 33 -25.70 -2.80 -9.44
N SER A 34 -25.73 -2.05 -8.34
CA SER A 34 -25.12 -2.49 -7.09
C SER A 34 -25.92 -3.58 -6.39
N ALA A 35 -27.21 -3.66 -6.67
CA ALA A 35 -28.11 -4.72 -6.17
C ALA A 35 -29.33 -4.81 -7.06
N SER A 36 -29.83 -6.03 -7.26
CA SER A 36 -31.10 -6.29 -7.91
C SER A 36 -31.82 -7.43 -7.20
N ARG A 37 -33.12 -7.29 -7.02
CA ARG A 37 -33.99 -8.32 -6.49
C ARG A 37 -35.06 -8.61 -7.51
N TYR A 38 -35.06 -9.84 -8.04
CA TYR A 38 -36.03 -10.36 -9.03
C TYR A 38 -36.09 -9.59 -10.37
N ILE A 39 -35.10 -8.74 -10.65
CA ILE A 39 -34.93 -8.01 -11.93
C ILE A 39 -33.66 -8.47 -12.59
N LEU A 40 -33.76 -8.78 -13.89
CA LEU A 40 -32.63 -9.10 -14.76
C LEU A 40 -32.62 -8.15 -15.96
N PHE A 41 -31.45 -7.90 -16.49
CA PHE A 41 -31.31 -7.24 -17.77
C PHE A 41 -31.03 -8.27 -18.86
N ARG A 42 -31.97 -8.42 -19.83
CA ARG A 42 -31.81 -9.34 -20.94
C ARG A 42 -31.06 -8.68 -22.09
N ASP A 43 -29.84 -9.16 -22.33
CA ASP A 43 -28.93 -8.59 -23.32
C ASP A 43 -29.48 -8.59 -24.74
N SER A 44 -30.13 -9.68 -25.13
CA SER A 44 -30.69 -9.86 -26.49
C SER A 44 -31.81 -8.85 -26.80
N LEU A 45 -32.59 -8.47 -25.80
CA LEU A 45 -33.72 -7.56 -25.93
C LEU A 45 -33.39 -6.13 -25.49
N LYS A 46 -32.23 -5.91 -24.85
CA LYS A 46 -31.81 -4.62 -24.27
C LYS A 46 -32.85 -4.01 -23.33
N GLN A 47 -33.51 -4.85 -22.53
CA GLN A 47 -34.56 -4.43 -21.60
C GLN A 47 -34.51 -5.19 -20.28
N LEU A 48 -35.17 -4.61 -19.27
CA LEU A 48 -35.38 -5.24 -17.98
C LEU A 48 -36.46 -6.32 -18.08
N GLU A 49 -36.28 -7.40 -17.35
CA GLU A 49 -37.25 -8.44 -17.15
C GLU A 49 -37.29 -8.87 -15.69
N PHE A 50 -38.46 -9.35 -15.24
CA PHE A 50 -38.50 -10.09 -13.98
C PHE A 50 -37.78 -11.42 -14.13
N SER A 51 -37.03 -11.82 -13.10
CA SER A 51 -36.35 -13.11 -13.09
C SER A 51 -37.32 -14.25 -13.01
N ASP A 52 -36.87 -15.42 -13.46
CA ASP A 52 -37.66 -16.63 -13.35
C ASP A 52 -37.84 -17.03 -11.88
N ASN A 53 -39.04 -17.54 -11.54
CA ASN A 53 -39.38 -18.11 -10.27
C ASN A 53 -39.81 -19.57 -10.52
N GLU A 54 -39.19 -20.52 -9.90
CA GLU A 54 -39.52 -21.92 -9.99
C GLU A 54 -40.54 -22.26 -8.94
N LEU A 55 -41.76 -22.61 -9.39
CA LEU A 55 -42.77 -23.19 -8.54
C LEU A 55 -42.74 -24.70 -8.67
N VAL A 56 -42.60 -25.39 -7.55
CA VAL A 56 -42.71 -26.85 -7.47
C VAL A 56 -44.01 -27.24 -6.85
N ILE A 57 -44.88 -27.91 -7.62
CA ILE A 57 -46.08 -28.56 -7.10
C ILE A 57 -45.76 -30.05 -6.97
N GLY A 58 -45.73 -30.54 -5.75
CA GLY A 58 -45.60 -31.96 -5.44
C GLY A 58 -46.86 -32.46 -4.73
N MET A 59 -47.37 -33.58 -5.17
CA MET A 59 -48.52 -34.22 -4.56
C MET A 59 -48.23 -35.71 -4.34
N GLU A 60 -48.55 -36.18 -3.18
CA GLU A 60 -48.43 -37.58 -2.83
C GLU A 60 -49.79 -38.08 -2.34
N ASN A 61 -50.24 -39.20 -2.88
CA ASN A 61 -51.46 -39.87 -2.51
C ASN A 61 -51.12 -41.24 -1.91
N LYS A 62 -51.40 -41.41 -0.61
CA LYS A 62 -51.21 -42.66 0.11
C LYS A 62 -52.56 -43.26 0.37
N ARG A 63 -52.87 -44.44 -0.16
CA ARG A 63 -54.09 -45.12 -0.09
C ARG A 63 -55.27 -44.54 -0.89
N TRP A 64 -56.31 -45.27 -1.09
CA TRP A 64 -57.54 -44.83 -1.74
C TRP A 64 -58.28 -43.71 -1.00
N ASP A 65 -58.09 -43.57 0.31
CA ASP A 65 -58.80 -42.59 1.14
C ASP A 65 -58.13 -41.22 1.18
N HIS A 66 -57.03 -41.08 0.47
CA HIS A 66 -56.32 -39.78 0.24
C HIS A 66 -56.08 -38.93 1.49
N ARG A 67 -55.78 -39.54 2.63
CA ARG A 67 -55.67 -38.83 3.89
C ARG A 67 -54.41 -37.98 4.04
N ASN A 68 -53.38 -38.17 3.21
CA ASN A 68 -52.14 -37.44 3.28
C ASN A 68 -51.77 -36.92 1.91
N MET A 69 -52.18 -35.70 1.58
CA MET A 69 -51.70 -35.00 0.40
C MET A 69 -50.89 -33.78 0.85
N GLY A 70 -49.68 -33.66 0.39
CA GLY A 70 -48.85 -32.48 0.57
C GLY A 70 -48.68 -31.74 -0.74
N VAL A 71 -49.02 -30.47 -0.78
CA VAL A 71 -48.58 -29.54 -1.84
C VAL A 71 -47.34 -28.87 -1.34
N THR A 72 -46.18 -29.19 -1.91
CA THR A 72 -44.94 -28.54 -1.57
C THR A 72 -44.63 -27.45 -2.59
N THR A 73 -44.89 -26.22 -2.22
CA THR A 73 -44.24 -25.06 -2.83
C THR A 73 -43.14 -24.60 -1.88
N PRO A 74 -42.19 -23.73 -2.32
CA PRO A 74 -41.23 -23.13 -1.40
C PRO A 74 -41.88 -22.46 -0.18
N TYR A 75 -43.16 -22.17 -0.23
CA TYR A 75 -43.92 -21.44 0.79
C TYR A 75 -45.12 -22.18 1.39
N LEU A 76 -45.52 -23.35 0.88
CA LEU A 76 -46.66 -24.07 1.34
C LEU A 76 -46.30 -25.41 1.94
N LEU A 77 -46.59 -25.44 3.18
CA LEU A 77 -46.44 -26.57 4.05
C LEU A 77 -47.75 -27.32 4.21
N ASN A 78 -47.63 -28.59 4.04
CA ASN A 78 -48.16 -29.57 5.00
C ASN A 78 -49.49 -30.17 4.80
N GLU A 79 -49.38 -31.45 4.95
CA GLU A 79 -50.35 -32.44 5.49
C GLU A 79 -51.67 -31.84 5.89
N GLY A 80 -52.65 -32.02 5.08
CA GLY A 80 -53.99 -31.61 5.38
C GLY A 80 -55.00 -32.67 4.92
N VAL A 81 -56.06 -32.74 5.66
CA VAL A 81 -57.15 -33.68 5.38
C VAL A 81 -58.19 -32.98 4.52
N PHE A 82 -58.44 -33.52 3.34
CA PHE A 82 -59.59 -33.09 2.51
C PHE A 82 -60.86 -33.65 3.10
N ASN A 83 -61.68 -32.82 3.75
CA ASN A 83 -62.87 -33.27 4.52
C ASN A 83 -64.13 -33.40 3.72
N CYS A 84 -64.10 -33.19 2.40
CA CYS A 84 -65.29 -33.40 1.60
C CYS A 84 -65.58 -34.88 1.40
N THR A 85 -66.77 -35.27 1.69
CA THR A 85 -67.24 -36.68 1.76
C THR A 85 -67.49 -37.34 0.41
N SER A 86 -67.49 -36.56 -0.68
CA SER A 86 -67.75 -37.10 -2.02
C SER A 86 -66.60 -38.01 -2.50
N GLN A 87 -66.99 -39.09 -3.11
CA GLN A 87 -66.09 -39.93 -3.90
C GLN A 87 -65.99 -39.33 -5.32
N GLY A 88 -64.89 -39.48 -5.97
CA GLY A 88 -64.77 -39.00 -7.34
C GLY A 88 -63.43 -38.21 -7.64
N THR A 89 -63.56 -36.99 -8.05
CA THR A 89 -62.41 -36.17 -8.50
C THR A 89 -62.24 -34.88 -7.69
N VAL A 90 -61.05 -34.61 -7.26
CA VAL A 90 -60.69 -33.38 -6.61
C VAL A 90 -59.83 -32.55 -7.59
N VAL A 91 -60.04 -31.19 -7.62
CA VAL A 91 -59.37 -30.27 -8.47
C VAL A 91 -58.89 -29.08 -7.65
N LEU A 92 -57.63 -28.76 -7.85
CA LEU A 92 -56.98 -27.55 -7.34
C LEU A 92 -56.53 -26.71 -8.54
N VAL A 93 -56.90 -25.45 -8.57
CA VAL A 93 -56.51 -24.52 -9.59
C VAL A 93 -55.54 -23.49 -9.00
N PHE A 94 -54.45 -23.19 -9.70
CA PHE A 94 -53.50 -22.20 -9.27
C PHE A 94 -53.35 -21.18 -10.36
N GLU A 95 -53.41 -19.90 -9.97
CA GLU A 95 -53.13 -18.80 -10.85
C GLU A 95 -51.64 -18.76 -11.18
N PRO A 96 -51.24 -18.55 -12.44
CA PRO A 96 -49.82 -18.47 -12.79
C PRO A 96 -49.08 -17.27 -12.15
N PHE A 97 -49.83 -16.39 -11.49
CA PHE A 97 -49.30 -15.12 -10.95
C PHE A 97 -49.30 -15.09 -9.42
N GLN A 98 -50.17 -15.86 -8.76
CA GLN A 98 -50.24 -15.96 -7.32
C GLN A 98 -50.44 -17.42 -6.94
N VAL A 99 -49.38 -18.09 -6.57
CA VAL A 99 -49.34 -19.54 -6.41
C VAL A 99 -49.38 -20.01 -4.95
N ASP A 100 -49.51 -19.07 -4.02
CA ASP A 100 -49.51 -19.39 -2.58
C ASP A 100 -50.77 -20.12 -2.13
N TRP A 101 -51.87 -20.00 -2.90
CA TRP A 101 -53.13 -20.57 -2.56
C TRP A 101 -53.87 -21.06 -3.82
N PRO A 102 -54.73 -22.10 -3.72
CA PRO A 102 -55.65 -22.43 -4.79
C PRO A 102 -56.56 -21.24 -5.14
N TYR A 103 -56.68 -20.98 -6.42
CA TYR A 103 -57.44 -19.87 -6.97
C TYR A 103 -58.90 -20.21 -7.11
N GLU A 104 -59.80 -19.37 -6.58
CA GLU A 104 -61.26 -19.47 -6.76
C GLU A 104 -61.67 -18.78 -8.05
N LEU A 105 -62.24 -19.58 -8.96
CA LEU A 105 -62.72 -19.03 -10.22
C LEU A 105 -63.95 -18.12 -10.02
N PRO A 106 -64.06 -16.96 -10.68
CA PRO A 106 -65.11 -15.97 -10.41
C PRO A 106 -66.57 -16.52 -10.49
N ASN A 107 -66.80 -17.49 -11.35
CA ASN A 107 -68.11 -18.09 -11.57
C ASN A 107 -68.29 -19.48 -10.96
N TYR A 108 -67.28 -19.97 -10.26
CA TYR A 108 -67.26 -21.31 -9.62
C TYR A 108 -66.68 -21.15 -8.21
N PRO A 109 -67.56 -20.94 -7.21
CA PRO A 109 -67.13 -20.90 -5.83
C PRO A 109 -66.64 -22.27 -5.39
N PHE A 110 -65.64 -22.25 -4.51
CA PHE A 110 -65.16 -23.52 -3.90
C PHE A 110 -66.27 -24.25 -3.22
N ASN A 111 -66.41 -25.52 -3.49
CA ASN A 111 -67.42 -26.39 -2.90
C ASN A 111 -66.85 -27.26 -1.76
N CYS A 112 -65.61 -27.18 -1.46
CA CYS A 112 -64.94 -27.88 -0.39
C CYS A 112 -63.87 -27.12 0.30
N ALA A 113 -63.81 -27.21 1.63
CA ALA A 113 -62.76 -26.54 2.43
C ALA A 113 -61.73 -27.56 2.91
N TYR A 114 -60.48 -27.12 2.87
CA TYR A 114 -59.36 -27.86 3.42
C TYR A 114 -59.10 -27.44 4.87
N VAL A 115 -59.00 -28.41 5.77
CA VAL A 115 -58.72 -28.18 7.19
C VAL A 115 -57.31 -28.70 7.50
N GLN A 116 -56.43 -27.80 7.88
CA GLN A 116 -55.08 -28.17 8.30
C GLN A 116 -55.10 -28.83 9.68
N ALA A 117 -54.53 -30.03 9.80
CA ALA A 117 -54.57 -30.89 10.99
C ALA A 117 -53.81 -30.24 12.14
N ASN A 118 -53.81 -29.31 12.69
CA ASN A 118 -53.15 -28.64 13.86
C ASN A 118 -53.28 -27.10 13.93
N LYS A 119 -54.06 -26.49 13.07
CA LYS A 119 -54.32 -25.04 13.16
C LYS A 119 -55.79 -24.81 12.81
N ASN A 120 -56.58 -24.25 13.73
CA ASN A 120 -57.97 -23.85 13.55
C ASN A 120 -58.20 -22.79 12.45
N ARG A 121 -57.46 -22.85 11.36
CA ARG A 121 -57.64 -21.98 10.20
C ARG A 121 -58.06 -22.80 8.99
N GLN A 122 -59.28 -22.59 8.54
CA GLN A 122 -59.71 -22.93 7.20
C GLN A 122 -58.93 -22.11 6.21
N SER A 123 -57.88 -22.65 5.64
CA SER A 123 -56.98 -21.82 4.83
C SER A 123 -57.00 -22.12 3.34
N ASN A 124 -57.40 -23.33 2.94
CA ASN A 124 -57.38 -23.74 1.54
C ASN A 124 -58.72 -24.27 1.08
N ARG A 125 -59.22 -23.78 -0.02
CA ARG A 125 -60.45 -24.24 -0.68
C ARG A 125 -60.09 -24.95 -1.98
N TYR A 126 -60.90 -25.94 -2.35
CA TYR A 126 -60.73 -26.71 -3.56
C TYR A 126 -62.10 -27.17 -4.11
N TYR A 127 -62.07 -27.76 -5.32
CA TYR A 127 -63.25 -28.29 -5.98
C TYR A 127 -63.29 -29.82 -5.83
N ALA A 128 -64.48 -30.39 -5.50
CA ALA A 128 -64.68 -31.83 -5.40
C ALA A 128 -65.97 -32.22 -6.08
N PHE A 129 -65.94 -33.27 -6.90
CA PHE A 129 -67.08 -33.75 -7.73
C PHE A 129 -67.24 -35.22 -7.51
N ASP A 130 -68.48 -35.65 -7.32
CA ASP A 130 -68.85 -37.11 -7.34
C ASP A 130 -68.93 -37.59 -8.77
N THR A 131 -67.80 -37.88 -9.38
CA THR A 131 -67.68 -38.30 -10.77
C THR A 131 -68.06 -39.76 -11.02
N ARG A 132 -68.72 -40.42 -10.04
CA ARG A 132 -69.49 -41.67 -10.25
C ARG A 132 -70.83 -41.39 -10.86
N LEU A 133 -71.31 -40.17 -10.72
CA LEU A 133 -72.57 -39.68 -11.24
C LEU A 133 -72.33 -38.83 -12.50
N LEU A 134 -73.22 -38.93 -13.50
CA LEU A 134 -73.15 -38.18 -14.71
C LEU A 134 -73.16 -36.62 -14.46
N SER A 135 -73.96 -36.20 -13.45
CA SER A 135 -73.99 -34.80 -13.06
C SER A 135 -72.66 -34.30 -12.57
N GLY A 136 -71.89 -35.07 -11.75
CA GLY A 136 -70.59 -34.72 -11.29
C GLY A 136 -69.57 -34.73 -12.40
N GLU A 137 -69.63 -35.59 -13.42
CA GLU A 137 -68.82 -35.54 -14.60
C GLU A 137 -69.01 -34.21 -15.40
N GLN A 138 -70.30 -33.82 -15.57
CA GLN A 138 -70.68 -32.63 -16.31
C GLN A 138 -70.19 -31.34 -15.58
N GLU A 139 -70.34 -31.29 -14.26
CA GLU A 139 -69.85 -30.19 -13.41
C GLU A 139 -68.33 -30.09 -13.48
N LEU A 140 -67.60 -31.21 -13.39
CA LEU A 140 -66.13 -31.24 -13.52
C LEU A 140 -65.71 -30.74 -14.90
N GLN A 141 -66.36 -31.17 -15.98
CA GLN A 141 -66.07 -30.69 -17.34
C GLN A 141 -66.31 -29.20 -17.46
N ALA A 142 -67.40 -28.68 -16.93
CA ALA A 142 -67.73 -27.27 -16.95
C ALA A 142 -66.70 -26.45 -16.16
N LEU A 143 -66.25 -26.96 -15.01
CA LEU A 143 -65.12 -26.27 -14.27
C LEU A 143 -63.86 -26.25 -15.10
N ILE A 144 -63.41 -27.38 -15.62
CA ILE A 144 -62.16 -27.43 -16.41
C ILE A 144 -62.25 -26.53 -17.64
N ASP A 145 -63.40 -26.42 -18.28
CA ASP A 145 -63.61 -25.54 -19.44
C ASP A 145 -63.57 -24.04 -19.06
N SER A 146 -64.00 -23.70 -17.86
CA SER A 146 -63.97 -22.33 -17.35
C SER A 146 -62.58 -21.86 -16.90
N ILE A 147 -61.63 -22.76 -16.66
CA ILE A 147 -60.26 -22.42 -16.25
C ILE A 147 -59.59 -21.64 -17.38
N PRO A 148 -59.03 -20.45 -17.13
CA PRO A 148 -58.30 -19.67 -18.13
C PRO A 148 -57.05 -20.40 -18.62
N GLN A 149 -56.65 -20.11 -19.87
CA GLN A 149 -55.40 -20.64 -20.44
C GLN A 149 -54.18 -20.24 -19.58
N GLY A 150 -53.30 -21.22 -19.40
CA GLY A 150 -52.08 -21.00 -18.64
C GLY A 150 -52.17 -21.19 -17.14
N TYR A 151 -53.36 -21.39 -16.56
CA TYR A 151 -53.55 -21.74 -15.17
C TYR A 151 -53.04 -23.15 -14.90
N MET A 152 -52.42 -23.38 -13.76
CA MET A 152 -51.96 -24.70 -13.32
C MET A 152 -53.11 -25.43 -12.66
N VAL A 153 -53.24 -26.72 -12.95
CA VAL A 153 -54.31 -27.57 -12.46
C VAL A 153 -53.72 -28.85 -11.88
N ALA A 154 -54.00 -29.08 -10.62
CA ALA A 154 -53.74 -30.38 -10.00
C ALA A 154 -55.05 -31.12 -9.79
N MET A 155 -55.17 -32.36 -10.30
CA MET A 155 -56.35 -33.17 -10.21
C MET A 155 -55.99 -34.57 -9.76
N PHE A 156 -56.83 -35.17 -8.99
CA PHE A 156 -56.65 -36.55 -8.54
C PHE A 156 -57.96 -37.28 -8.23
N SER A 157 -57.88 -38.59 -8.30
CA SER A 157 -58.99 -39.47 -7.89
C SER A 157 -59.09 -39.55 -6.37
N ARG A 158 -60.30 -39.49 -5.85
CA ARG A 158 -60.65 -39.77 -4.46
C ARG A 158 -61.56 -40.94 -4.40
N TYR A 159 -61.19 -42.03 -3.72
CA TYR A 159 -61.84 -43.32 -3.77
C TYR A 159 -62.09 -43.78 -5.22
N ALA A 160 -63.27 -44.27 -5.55
CA ALA A 160 -63.63 -44.68 -6.89
C ALA A 160 -64.06 -43.45 -7.72
N SER A 161 -63.23 -43.00 -8.63
CA SER A 161 -63.56 -41.89 -9.56
C SER A 161 -64.38 -42.32 -10.79
N ASN A 162 -64.44 -43.58 -11.04
CA ASN A 162 -65.24 -44.23 -12.13
C ASN A 162 -64.80 -43.76 -13.54
N VAL A 163 -63.57 -43.31 -13.74
CA VAL A 163 -63.04 -42.73 -15.01
C VAL A 163 -63.21 -43.66 -16.19
N HIS A 164 -63.15 -45.01 -15.98
CA HIS A 164 -63.35 -46.00 -17.05
C HIS A 164 -64.72 -45.89 -17.71
N ASN A 165 -65.77 -45.48 -16.97
CA ASN A 165 -67.15 -45.32 -17.45
C ASN A 165 -67.53 -43.90 -17.87
N TRP A 166 -66.60 -42.93 -17.73
CA TRP A 166 -66.87 -41.55 -18.14
C TRP A 166 -67.13 -41.41 -19.61
N GLN A 167 -67.99 -40.47 -19.96
CA GLN A 167 -68.24 -40.12 -21.35
C GLN A 167 -66.93 -39.64 -22.03
N SER A 168 -66.79 -39.89 -23.32
CA SER A 168 -65.62 -39.53 -24.09
C SER A 168 -65.30 -38.01 -24.02
N ASN A 169 -66.36 -37.19 -23.99
CA ASN A 169 -66.22 -35.74 -23.83
C ASN A 169 -65.60 -35.34 -22.48
N THR A 170 -66.04 -36.05 -21.40
CA THR A 170 -65.47 -35.80 -20.06
C THR A 170 -64.04 -36.27 -19.98
N LYS A 171 -63.73 -37.44 -20.58
CA LYS A 171 -62.27 -37.86 -20.63
C LYS A 171 -61.35 -36.90 -21.32
N ASN A 172 -61.85 -36.09 -22.27
CA ASN A 172 -61.06 -35.05 -22.92
C ASN A 172 -60.57 -33.95 -21.98
N ILE A 173 -61.12 -33.80 -20.76
CA ILE A 173 -60.60 -32.82 -19.78
C ILE A 173 -59.12 -33.03 -19.46
N PHE A 174 -58.67 -34.30 -19.44
CA PHE A 174 -57.26 -34.61 -19.17
C PHE A 174 -56.34 -34.03 -20.25
N ALA A 175 -56.72 -34.17 -21.53
CA ALA A 175 -55.96 -33.56 -22.62
C ALA A 175 -55.93 -32.03 -22.54
N LYS A 176 -57.03 -31.39 -22.04
CA LYS A 176 -57.09 -29.94 -21.85
C LYS A 176 -56.10 -29.40 -20.83
N VAL A 177 -55.54 -30.24 -19.97
CA VAL A 177 -54.54 -29.91 -18.95
C VAL A 177 -53.22 -30.64 -19.21
N GLY A 178 -53.03 -31.18 -20.40
CA GLY A 178 -51.79 -31.83 -20.84
C GLY A 178 -51.59 -33.28 -20.39
N ALA A 179 -52.62 -33.93 -19.83
CA ALA A 179 -52.54 -35.32 -19.36
C ALA A 179 -53.04 -36.33 -20.39
N LEU A 180 -52.54 -37.55 -20.33
CA LEU A 180 -52.90 -38.66 -21.19
C LEU A 180 -53.27 -39.95 -20.42
N LYS A 181 -52.53 -40.30 -19.36
CA LYS A 181 -52.62 -41.56 -18.65
C LYS A 181 -54.02 -41.83 -18.08
N PRO A 182 -54.73 -40.87 -17.45
CA PRO A 182 -56.05 -41.15 -16.88
C PRO A 182 -57.11 -41.47 -17.93
N GLN A 183 -56.95 -41.02 -19.18
CA GLN A 183 -57.86 -41.33 -20.26
C GLN A 183 -57.89 -42.84 -20.61
N ALA A 184 -56.77 -43.50 -20.39
CA ALA A 184 -56.56 -44.91 -20.69
C ALA A 184 -57.04 -45.87 -19.57
N ILE A 185 -57.59 -45.36 -18.48
CA ILE A 185 -58.04 -46.16 -17.33
C ILE A 185 -59.24 -47.02 -17.76
N THR A 186 -59.12 -48.34 -17.53
CA THR A 186 -60.13 -49.34 -17.88
C THR A 186 -60.78 -49.97 -16.65
N SER A 187 -60.34 -49.66 -15.45
CA SER A 187 -60.81 -50.23 -14.20
C SER A 187 -61.08 -49.15 -13.13
N ASN A 188 -62.11 -49.38 -12.34
CA ASN A 188 -62.44 -48.52 -11.22
C ASN A 188 -61.44 -48.63 -10.05
N ASN A 189 -60.55 -49.62 -10.08
CA ASN A 189 -59.53 -49.87 -9.07
C ASN A 189 -58.24 -49.12 -9.38
N THR A 190 -58.26 -48.11 -10.24
CA THR A 190 -57.09 -47.31 -10.63
C THR A 190 -57.17 -45.92 -10.01
N ALA A 191 -56.21 -45.61 -9.15
CA ALA A 191 -55.95 -44.26 -8.67
C ALA A 191 -55.14 -43.50 -9.70
N TRP A 192 -55.33 -42.18 -9.78
CA TRP A 192 -54.64 -41.34 -10.69
C TRP A 192 -54.40 -39.96 -10.08
N LEU A 193 -53.33 -39.34 -10.51
CA LEU A 193 -52.90 -37.98 -10.11
C LEU A 193 -52.31 -37.27 -11.33
N VAL A 194 -52.68 -36.02 -11.53
CA VAL A 194 -52.24 -35.16 -12.64
C VAL A 194 -51.87 -33.79 -12.11
N ILE A 195 -50.72 -33.27 -12.51
CA ILE A 195 -50.33 -31.88 -12.34
C ILE A 195 -50.02 -31.33 -13.73
N GLY A 196 -50.92 -30.54 -14.27
CA GLY A 196 -50.85 -29.99 -15.62
C GLY A 196 -51.09 -28.50 -15.68
N LYS A 197 -51.18 -27.98 -16.91
CA LYS A 197 -51.47 -26.61 -17.21
C LYS A 197 -52.54 -26.49 -18.26
N LYS A 198 -53.52 -25.64 -18.03
CA LYS A 198 -54.63 -25.44 -19.00
C LYS A 198 -54.11 -25.00 -20.35
N GLY A 199 -54.48 -25.71 -21.41
CA GLY A 199 -54.06 -25.46 -22.78
C GLY A 199 -52.68 -25.98 -23.14
N GLU A 200 -52.11 -26.80 -22.31
CA GLU A 200 -50.84 -27.46 -22.58
C GLU A 200 -51.03 -28.64 -23.51
N ALA A 201 -50.02 -28.96 -24.32
CA ALA A 201 -50.11 -30.12 -25.20
C ALA A 201 -50.22 -31.42 -24.43
N PRO A 202 -51.06 -32.39 -24.90
CA PRO A 202 -51.20 -33.69 -24.27
C PRO A 202 -49.86 -34.40 -24.12
N GLY A 203 -49.62 -35.00 -22.92
CA GLY A 203 -48.37 -35.66 -22.57
C GLY A 203 -47.37 -34.77 -21.85
N MET A 204 -47.63 -33.47 -21.70
CA MET A 204 -46.76 -32.53 -21.00
C MET A 204 -47.04 -32.44 -19.50
N ALA A 205 -48.19 -32.90 -19.03
CA ALA A 205 -48.48 -32.95 -17.60
C ALA A 205 -47.60 -33.96 -16.88
N ALA A 206 -47.28 -33.66 -15.63
CA ALA A 206 -46.73 -34.68 -14.74
C ALA A 206 -47.90 -35.51 -14.20
N GLU A 207 -47.90 -36.80 -14.49
CA GLU A 207 -49.03 -37.66 -14.20
C GLU A 207 -48.61 -39.10 -13.84
N ASP A 208 -49.37 -39.73 -12.98
CA ASP A 208 -49.19 -41.13 -12.67
C ASP A 208 -50.52 -41.83 -12.39
N THR A 209 -50.55 -43.18 -12.58
CA THR A 209 -51.69 -44.03 -12.37
C THR A 209 -51.23 -45.34 -11.75
N VAL A 210 -51.94 -45.82 -10.72
CA VAL A 210 -51.72 -47.13 -10.06
C VAL A 210 -52.99 -47.93 -9.97
N THR A 211 -52.95 -49.16 -10.49
CA THR A 211 -54.11 -50.11 -10.46
C THR A 211 -53.86 -51.19 -9.40
N ASN A 212 -54.77 -51.34 -8.47
CA ASN A 212 -54.70 -52.41 -7.50
C ASN A 212 -55.59 -53.58 -7.98
N ASN A 213 -55.01 -54.72 -8.28
CA ASN A 213 -55.65 -55.89 -8.79
C ASN A 213 -56.39 -56.75 -7.70
N GLY A 214 -56.25 -56.37 -6.42
CA GLY A 214 -56.82 -57.11 -5.27
C GLY A 214 -57.81 -56.35 -4.38
N PHE A 215 -58.14 -55.10 -4.75
CA PHE A 215 -58.93 -54.20 -3.91
C PHE A 215 -60.44 -54.34 -4.05
N TYR A 216 -61.12 -54.44 -2.90
CA TYR A 216 -62.60 -54.40 -2.82
C TYR A 216 -63.09 -53.01 -2.39
N PRO A 217 -63.74 -52.22 -3.23
CA PRO A 217 -64.10 -50.84 -2.98
C PRO A 217 -65.08 -50.57 -1.84
N ASN A 218 -65.64 -51.60 -1.27
CA ASN A 218 -66.74 -51.51 -0.25
C ASN A 218 -66.31 -51.87 1.18
N LEU A 219 -65.02 -52.13 1.44
CA LEU A 219 -64.56 -52.44 2.79
C LEU A 219 -63.61 -51.27 3.25
N PRO A 220 -63.80 -50.77 4.47
CA PRO A 220 -62.83 -49.81 5.02
C PRO A 220 -61.47 -50.49 5.15
N PRO A 221 -60.42 -49.85 4.75
CA PRO A 221 -59.07 -50.41 4.84
C PRO A 221 -58.75 -50.74 6.29
N ARG A 222 -58.23 -51.95 6.52
CA ARG A 222 -57.76 -52.38 7.85
C ARG A 222 -56.47 -51.64 8.16
N PRO A 223 -56.30 -51.02 9.34
CA PRO A 223 -55.14 -50.21 9.67
C PRO A 223 -53.81 -50.96 9.73
N GLU A 224 -53.81 -52.27 9.64
CA GLU A 224 -52.69 -53.13 10.03
C GLU A 224 -52.02 -53.90 8.87
N ASP A 225 -52.47 -53.70 7.61
CA ASP A 225 -51.91 -54.45 6.49
C ASP A 225 -51.03 -53.57 5.58
N PRO A 226 -49.66 -53.66 5.69
CA PRO A 226 -48.71 -52.82 4.92
C PRO A 226 -48.71 -53.11 3.40
N GLN A 227 -49.34 -54.19 2.96
CA GLN A 227 -49.30 -54.63 1.56
C GLN A 227 -50.35 -53.92 0.66
N ASP A 228 -51.28 -53.18 1.26
CA ASP A 228 -52.34 -52.45 0.54
C ASP A 228 -52.03 -50.95 0.32
N GLU A 229 -50.86 -50.48 0.58
CA GLU A 229 -50.48 -49.08 0.34
C GLU A 229 -50.18 -48.83 -1.14
N MET A 230 -51.16 -48.20 -1.83
CA MET A 230 -50.90 -47.59 -3.11
C MET A 230 -50.35 -46.13 -2.90
N VAL A 231 -49.14 -45.89 -3.29
CA VAL A 231 -48.57 -44.59 -3.23
C VAL A 231 -48.35 -44.04 -4.66
N ILE A 232 -49.00 -42.90 -4.95
CA ILE A 232 -48.73 -42.13 -6.16
C ILE A 232 -48.05 -40.83 -5.72
N SER A 233 -46.85 -40.58 -6.23
CA SER A 233 -46.16 -39.35 -6.00
C SER A 233 -45.84 -38.67 -7.34
N VAL A 234 -46.34 -37.47 -7.53
CA VAL A 234 -46.13 -36.69 -8.74
C VAL A 234 -45.60 -35.34 -8.35
N ARG A 235 -44.52 -34.92 -9.02
CA ARG A 235 -43.92 -33.63 -8.82
C ARG A 235 -43.72 -32.95 -10.17
N ARG A 236 -44.04 -31.65 -10.23
CA ARG A 236 -43.84 -30.85 -11.42
C ARG A 236 -43.30 -29.47 -11.08
N ASN A 237 -42.27 -29.06 -11.82
CA ASN A 237 -41.69 -27.71 -11.75
C ASN A 237 -42.34 -26.83 -12.83
N PHE A 238 -42.80 -25.65 -12.43
CA PHE A 238 -43.30 -24.64 -13.33
C PHE A 238 -42.35 -23.41 -13.28
N LEU A 239 -41.82 -23.00 -14.42
CA LEU A 239 -41.08 -21.80 -14.56
C LEU A 239 -42.03 -20.62 -14.71
N LEU A 240 -42.03 -19.74 -13.75
CA LEU A 240 -42.84 -18.54 -13.71
C LEU A 240 -41.87 -17.33 -13.63
N LYS A 241 -42.37 -16.14 -13.91
CA LYS A 241 -41.63 -14.92 -13.61
C LYS A 241 -42.12 -14.33 -12.31
N TRP A 242 -41.23 -13.65 -11.58
CA TRP A 242 -41.67 -12.81 -10.47
C TRP A 242 -42.60 -11.72 -10.98
N PHE A 243 -43.43 -11.17 -10.13
CA PHE A 243 -44.37 -10.10 -10.44
C PHE A 243 -43.95 -8.74 -9.86
N GLU A 244 -42.93 -8.75 -9.02
CA GLU A 244 -42.33 -7.57 -8.40
C GLU A 244 -40.78 -7.69 -8.42
N GLY A 245 -40.12 -6.56 -8.32
CA GLY A 245 -38.67 -6.55 -8.20
C GLY A 245 -38.14 -5.13 -8.09
N ASP A 246 -36.92 -5.06 -7.67
CA ASP A 246 -36.20 -3.78 -7.54
C ASP A 246 -34.76 -3.90 -8.02
N PHE A 247 -34.16 -2.80 -8.42
CA PHE A 247 -32.74 -2.69 -8.61
C PHE A 247 -32.24 -1.34 -8.15
N THR A 248 -31.00 -1.32 -7.60
CA THR A 248 -30.31 -0.13 -7.18
C THR A 248 -29.18 0.17 -8.14
N THR A 249 -29.07 1.41 -8.56
CA THR A 249 -28.02 1.86 -9.48
C THR A 249 -26.67 1.92 -8.77
N THR A 250 -25.58 1.97 -9.56
CA THR A 250 -24.29 2.37 -9.03
C THR A 250 -24.34 3.80 -8.49
N PRO A 251 -23.48 4.17 -7.52
CA PRO A 251 -23.41 5.54 -7.05
C PRO A 251 -23.07 6.53 -8.17
N VAL A 252 -23.75 7.66 -8.19
CA VAL A 252 -23.48 8.81 -9.04
C VAL A 252 -22.85 9.91 -8.21
N GLY A 253 -21.75 10.49 -8.69
CA GLY A 253 -20.98 11.50 -7.99
C GLY A 253 -19.47 11.27 -8.20
N PRO A 254 -18.63 11.90 -7.42
CA PRO A 254 -18.96 12.81 -6.31
C PRO A 254 -19.47 14.16 -6.77
N ALA A 255 -20.42 14.68 -6.02
CA ALA A 255 -21.02 15.99 -6.26
C ALA A 255 -20.57 17.00 -5.22
N ILE A 256 -20.53 18.28 -5.61
CA ILE A 256 -20.48 19.41 -4.68
C ILE A 256 -21.86 20.04 -4.50
N ASN A 257 -22.75 19.84 -5.46
CA ASN A 257 -24.13 20.31 -5.40
C ASN A 257 -25.03 19.45 -6.28
N TYR A 258 -26.25 19.19 -5.82
CA TYR A 258 -27.28 18.47 -6.57
C TYR A 258 -28.33 19.44 -7.07
N SER A 259 -28.90 19.15 -8.24
CA SER A 259 -30.02 19.93 -8.81
C SER A 259 -31.29 19.08 -8.79
N LYS A 260 -31.38 18.07 -9.61
CA LYS A 260 -32.57 17.24 -9.76
C LYS A 260 -32.29 15.84 -10.29
N VAL A 261 -33.23 14.92 -10.06
CA VAL A 261 -33.36 13.67 -10.80
C VAL A 261 -34.23 13.95 -12.02
N GLN A 262 -33.82 13.44 -13.18
CA GLN A 262 -34.58 13.48 -14.41
C GLN A 262 -34.61 12.09 -15.02
N LEU A 263 -35.79 11.59 -15.35
CA LEU A 263 -35.95 10.25 -15.89
C LEU A 263 -37.11 10.16 -16.88
N LYS A 264 -37.09 9.14 -17.71
CA LYS A 264 -38.19 8.79 -18.61
C LYS A 264 -38.45 7.30 -18.50
N VAL A 265 -39.59 6.97 -17.90
CA VAL A 265 -40.13 5.62 -17.80
C VAL A 265 -41.33 5.52 -18.74
N VAL A 266 -41.48 4.40 -19.38
CA VAL A 266 -42.54 4.12 -20.35
C VAL A 266 -43.08 2.72 -20.09
N ASP A 267 -44.39 2.57 -20.19
CA ASP A 267 -45.02 1.26 -20.15
C ASP A 267 -44.61 0.43 -21.37
N GLY A 268 -44.37 -0.84 -21.14
CA GLY A 268 -44.12 -1.82 -22.19
C GLY A 268 -45.42 -2.39 -22.79
N GLU A 269 -46.57 -2.09 -22.21
CA GLU A 269 -47.85 -2.72 -22.48
C GLU A 269 -48.98 -1.73 -22.58
N LEU A 270 -50.01 -2.13 -23.35
CA LEU A 270 -51.27 -1.39 -23.47
C LEU A 270 -52.46 -2.32 -23.19
N PRO A 271 -53.35 -2.00 -22.25
CA PRO A 271 -53.27 -0.88 -21.30
C PRO A 271 -52.26 -1.14 -20.17
N ALA A 272 -51.61 -0.04 -19.72
CA ALA A 272 -50.65 -0.10 -18.61
C ALA A 272 -51.30 -0.61 -17.31
N ARG A 273 -50.79 -1.71 -16.76
CA ARG A 273 -51.24 -2.28 -15.49
C ARG A 273 -50.13 -2.44 -14.48
N SER A 274 -48.90 -2.16 -14.86
CA SER A 274 -47.76 -2.18 -14.01
C SER A 274 -47.64 -0.88 -13.18
N LYS A 275 -46.97 -0.96 -12.04
CA LYS A 275 -46.66 0.17 -11.15
C LYS A 275 -45.16 0.26 -11.03
N TRP A 276 -44.68 1.48 -10.92
CA TRP A 276 -43.28 1.75 -10.67
C TRP A 276 -43.14 2.98 -9.76
N TRP A 277 -42.04 3.01 -9.02
CA TRP A 277 -41.58 4.17 -8.26
C TRP A 277 -40.09 4.07 -8.08
N TYR A 278 -39.48 5.13 -7.58
CA TYR A 278 -38.07 5.12 -7.24
C TYR A 278 -37.80 5.85 -5.93
N ASP A 279 -36.69 5.45 -5.29
CA ASP A 279 -36.19 6.07 -4.08
C ASP A 279 -34.86 6.76 -4.41
N VAL A 280 -34.55 7.85 -3.65
CA VAL A 280 -33.28 8.55 -3.71
C VAL A 280 -32.50 8.27 -2.44
N ILE A 281 -31.33 7.67 -2.59
CA ILE A 281 -30.46 7.21 -1.52
C ILE A 281 -29.14 7.99 -1.60
N GLY A 282 -28.79 8.69 -0.52
CA GLY A 282 -27.49 9.35 -0.36
C GLY A 282 -26.46 8.36 0.18
N VAL A 283 -25.24 8.44 -0.33
CA VAL A 283 -24.11 7.65 0.13
C VAL A 283 -23.04 8.57 0.69
N ASN A 284 -22.72 8.42 1.95
CA ASN A 284 -21.70 9.24 2.59
C ASN A 284 -20.26 8.76 2.23
N LYS A 285 -19.24 9.51 2.67
CA LYS A 285 -17.83 9.19 2.42
C LYS A 285 -17.39 7.83 2.97
N LYS A 286 -18.12 7.24 3.91
CA LYS A 286 -17.85 5.91 4.47
C LYS A 286 -18.60 4.79 3.73
N GLY A 287 -19.35 5.12 2.68
CA GLY A 287 -20.15 4.16 1.92
C GLY A 287 -21.46 3.78 2.58
N VAL A 288 -21.91 4.52 3.62
CA VAL A 288 -23.17 4.25 4.32
C VAL A 288 -24.32 4.92 3.58
N ASP A 289 -25.36 4.15 3.31
CA ASP A 289 -26.57 4.56 2.62
C ASP A 289 -27.57 5.26 3.58
N THR A 290 -28.20 6.30 3.10
CA THR A 290 -29.30 7.03 3.80
C THR A 290 -30.41 7.32 2.82
N LEU A 291 -31.61 6.90 3.14
CA LEU A 291 -32.80 7.17 2.35
C LEU A 291 -33.25 8.62 2.55
N PHE A 292 -33.35 9.40 1.46
CA PHE A 292 -33.83 10.78 1.48
C PHE A 292 -35.27 10.91 0.99
N TYR A 293 -35.60 10.24 -0.07
CA TYR A 293 -36.92 10.25 -0.68
C TYR A 293 -37.30 8.84 -1.08
N ASP A 294 -38.54 8.47 -0.81
CA ASP A 294 -39.14 7.18 -1.15
C ASP A 294 -40.43 7.34 -1.96
N GLY A 295 -40.76 6.32 -2.72
CA GLY A 295 -42.03 6.23 -3.44
C GLY A 295 -42.25 7.27 -4.53
N LEU A 296 -41.19 7.86 -5.10
CA LEU A 296 -41.29 8.89 -6.13
C LEU A 296 -41.73 8.33 -7.47
N THR A 297 -42.63 9.06 -8.15
CA THR A 297 -43.10 8.71 -9.52
C THR A 297 -42.88 9.85 -10.51
N GLN A 298 -42.42 11.02 -10.05
CA GLN A 298 -42.18 12.18 -10.87
C GLN A 298 -40.98 11.98 -11.79
N SER A 299 -41.12 12.37 -13.07
CA SER A 299 -40.04 12.30 -14.06
C SER A 299 -38.96 13.39 -13.91
N ASP A 300 -39.29 14.46 -13.19
CA ASP A 300 -38.38 15.55 -12.86
C ASP A 300 -38.62 15.93 -11.38
N PHE A 301 -37.60 15.67 -10.55
CA PHE A 301 -37.74 15.85 -9.10
C PHE A 301 -36.52 16.58 -8.52
N PRO A 302 -36.74 17.74 -7.82
CA PRO A 302 -35.64 18.50 -7.24
C PRO A 302 -35.03 17.79 -6.04
N ILE A 303 -33.69 17.74 -6.01
CA ILE A 303 -32.92 17.13 -4.94
C ILE A 303 -31.84 18.09 -4.38
N SER A 304 -31.98 19.38 -4.62
CA SER A 304 -31.03 20.41 -4.16
C SER A 304 -30.95 20.54 -2.62
N ALA A 305 -31.93 20.01 -1.90
CA ALA A 305 -31.90 19.96 -0.44
C ALA A 305 -30.91 18.91 0.14
N ILE A 306 -30.44 17.98 -0.68
CA ILE A 306 -29.47 16.99 -0.22
C ILE A 306 -28.09 17.63 -0.10
N ASN A 307 -27.50 17.55 1.09
CA ASN A 307 -26.17 18.09 1.34
C ASN A 307 -25.07 17.20 0.71
N ALA A 308 -24.51 17.64 -0.41
CA ALA A 308 -23.48 16.92 -1.13
C ALA A 308 -22.14 16.78 -0.37
N THR A 309 -21.84 17.68 0.59
CA THR A 309 -20.64 17.55 1.45
C THR A 309 -20.72 16.31 2.35
N THR A 310 -21.92 16.03 2.86
CA THR A 310 -22.16 14.85 3.71
C THR A 310 -22.40 13.60 2.88
N TYR A 311 -23.14 13.74 1.78
CA TYR A 311 -23.51 12.66 0.88
C TYR A 311 -23.04 12.98 -0.55
N PRO A 312 -21.75 12.78 -0.83
CA PRO A 312 -21.18 13.14 -2.15
C PRO A 312 -21.68 12.26 -3.29
N PHE A 313 -22.29 11.12 -2.99
CA PHE A 313 -22.85 10.21 -4.00
C PHE A 313 -24.33 9.96 -3.76
N LEU A 314 -25.06 9.72 -4.84
CA LEU A 314 -26.45 9.29 -4.80
C LEU A 314 -26.64 8.00 -5.59
N LYS A 315 -27.60 7.18 -5.14
CA LYS A 315 -28.12 6.03 -5.85
C LYS A 315 -29.62 6.21 -6.07
N LEU A 316 -30.11 5.65 -7.15
CA LEU A 316 -31.55 5.51 -7.38
C LEU A 316 -31.90 4.04 -7.22
N LYS A 317 -32.95 3.77 -6.43
CA LYS A 317 -33.51 2.42 -6.32
C LYS A 317 -34.88 2.41 -6.99
N PHE A 318 -35.01 1.64 -8.06
CA PHE A 318 -36.25 1.49 -8.81
C PHE A 318 -37.01 0.26 -8.34
N HIS A 319 -38.31 0.43 -8.23
CA HIS A 319 -39.24 -0.64 -7.86
C HIS A 319 -40.27 -0.81 -8.97
N PHE A 320 -40.60 -2.06 -9.26
CA PHE A 320 -41.57 -2.43 -10.26
C PHE A 320 -42.52 -3.49 -9.71
N VAL A 321 -43.82 -3.35 -10.03
CA VAL A 321 -44.84 -4.34 -9.71
C VAL A 321 -45.75 -4.50 -10.90
N ASP A 322 -45.90 -5.74 -11.40
CA ASP A 322 -46.86 -6.12 -12.42
C ASP A 322 -47.33 -7.56 -12.17
N SER A 323 -48.49 -7.68 -11.53
CA SER A 323 -49.10 -8.98 -11.23
C SER A 323 -49.81 -9.62 -12.42
N THR A 324 -49.98 -8.88 -13.54
CA THR A 324 -50.76 -9.35 -14.69
C THR A 324 -49.85 -9.92 -15.80
N TYR A 325 -49.01 -9.10 -16.38
CA TYR A 325 -48.19 -9.51 -17.51
C TYR A 325 -46.73 -9.83 -17.12
N ARG A 326 -46.34 -9.46 -15.91
CA ARG A 326 -44.98 -9.70 -15.36
C ARG A 326 -43.89 -9.10 -16.22
N THR A 327 -44.13 -7.90 -16.66
CA THR A 327 -43.18 -7.08 -17.42
C THR A 327 -42.93 -5.79 -16.69
N PRO A 328 -41.68 -5.51 -16.29
CA PRO A 328 -41.34 -4.24 -15.66
C PRO A 328 -41.41 -3.08 -16.68
N HIS A 329 -41.65 -1.88 -16.19
CA HIS A 329 -41.60 -0.67 -17.00
C HIS A 329 -40.23 -0.51 -17.70
N LEU A 330 -40.25 0.12 -18.83
CA LEU A 330 -39.07 0.43 -19.63
C LEU A 330 -38.48 1.77 -19.20
N ILE A 331 -37.32 1.78 -18.58
CA ILE A 331 -36.57 2.99 -18.26
C ILE A 331 -35.77 3.42 -19.50
N LYS A 332 -36.22 4.45 -20.20
CA LYS A 332 -35.50 5.00 -21.34
C LYS A 332 -34.20 5.66 -20.90
N PHE A 333 -34.27 6.46 -19.84
CA PHE A 333 -33.10 7.02 -19.13
C PHE A 333 -33.47 7.42 -17.72
N ALA A 334 -32.46 7.46 -16.85
CA ALA A 334 -32.53 8.05 -15.53
C ALA A 334 -31.21 8.78 -15.26
N GLN A 335 -31.29 10.04 -14.89
CA GLN A 335 -30.14 10.93 -14.77
C GLN A 335 -30.23 11.74 -13.47
N ILE A 336 -29.09 11.97 -12.84
CA ILE A 336 -28.94 12.90 -11.74
C ILE A 336 -28.17 14.12 -12.28
N ILE A 337 -28.77 15.28 -12.17
CA ILE A 337 -28.15 16.54 -12.56
C ILE A 337 -27.47 17.13 -11.35
N TYR A 338 -26.17 17.34 -11.42
CA TYR A 338 -25.35 17.80 -10.31
C TYR A 338 -24.12 18.56 -10.80
N THR A 339 -23.49 19.32 -9.89
CA THR A 339 -22.16 19.89 -10.12
C THR A 339 -21.11 18.89 -9.63
N PRO A 340 -20.24 18.40 -10.50
CA PRO A 340 -19.24 17.41 -10.09
C PRO A 340 -18.18 18.00 -9.16
N ALA A 341 -17.72 17.19 -8.21
CA ALA A 341 -16.58 17.53 -7.39
C ALA A 341 -15.29 17.57 -8.23
N PRO A 342 -14.28 18.33 -7.79
CA PRO A 342 -12.97 18.28 -8.42
C PRO A 342 -12.34 16.90 -8.29
N GLU A 343 -11.42 16.60 -9.18
CA GLU A 343 -10.63 15.36 -9.17
C GLU A 343 -9.14 15.69 -9.23
N LEU A 344 -8.42 15.30 -8.21
CA LEU A 344 -6.97 15.46 -8.14
C LEU A 344 -6.26 14.19 -8.59
N SER A 345 -5.03 14.33 -9.06
CA SER A 345 -4.18 13.20 -9.41
C SER A 345 -2.71 13.56 -9.28
N LEU A 346 -1.90 12.62 -8.84
CA LEU A 346 -0.45 12.65 -9.01
C LEU A 346 -0.11 12.09 -10.39
N ASP A 347 0.82 12.75 -11.10
CA ASP A 347 1.23 12.34 -12.43
C ASP A 347 2.75 12.14 -12.50
N ALA A 348 3.16 10.89 -12.51
CA ALA A 348 4.56 10.50 -12.65
C ALA A 348 5.09 10.56 -14.09
N THR A 349 4.25 10.90 -15.07
CA THR A 349 4.66 11.03 -16.48
C THR A 349 5.05 12.45 -16.86
N ASP A 350 4.66 13.45 -16.02
CA ASP A 350 4.90 14.85 -16.28
C ASP A 350 6.03 15.39 -15.41
N SER A 351 7.22 15.55 -15.99
CA SER A 351 8.39 16.15 -15.34
C SER A 351 8.75 15.50 -14.00
N PHE A 352 8.48 14.21 -13.88
CA PHE A 352 8.79 13.43 -12.69
C PHE A 352 10.30 13.31 -12.50
N TYR A 353 10.75 13.53 -11.28
CA TYR A 353 12.12 13.34 -10.88
C TYR A 353 12.17 12.68 -9.50
N PHE A 354 12.94 11.61 -9.41
CA PHE A 354 13.25 10.92 -8.16
C PHE A 354 14.77 10.66 -8.16
N TYR A 355 15.49 11.46 -7.37
CA TYR A 355 16.93 11.38 -7.34
C TYR A 355 17.37 10.04 -6.78
N LYS A 356 18.12 9.29 -7.56
CA LYS A 356 18.74 7.99 -7.26
C LYS A 356 17.93 7.05 -6.32
N PRO A 357 17.69 5.83 -6.69
CA PRO A 357 17.14 4.83 -5.78
C PRO A 357 18.16 4.39 -4.72
N LEU A 358 19.44 4.71 -4.87
CA LEU A 358 20.55 4.41 -3.97
C LEU A 358 21.23 5.71 -3.55
N LEU A 359 21.13 6.07 -2.28
CA LEU A 359 21.70 7.27 -1.68
C LEU A 359 22.87 6.91 -0.77
N ALA A 360 23.90 7.73 -0.76
CA ALA A 360 24.91 7.69 0.29
C ALA A 360 24.32 8.21 1.62
N ALA A 361 24.86 7.76 2.74
CA ALA A 361 24.46 8.28 4.06
C ALA A 361 24.64 9.81 4.11
N GLY A 362 23.60 10.53 4.54
CA GLY A 362 23.59 11.99 4.63
C GLY A 362 23.23 12.73 3.34
N ASP A 363 23.15 12.05 2.19
CA ASP A 363 22.70 12.65 0.92
C ASP A 363 21.21 13.05 1.02
N THR A 364 20.75 13.85 0.10
CA THR A 364 19.37 14.34 0.09
C THR A 364 18.59 13.70 -1.05
N LEU A 365 17.49 13.00 -0.71
CA LEU A 365 16.53 12.55 -1.69
C LEU A 365 15.73 13.75 -2.21
N ALA A 366 15.90 14.08 -3.47
CA ALA A 366 15.10 15.10 -4.13
C ALA A 366 13.99 14.44 -4.95
N VAL A 367 12.75 14.88 -4.72
CA VAL A 367 11.57 14.38 -5.41
C VAL A 367 10.82 15.53 -6.04
N ARG A 368 10.48 15.39 -7.33
CA ARG A 368 9.56 16.27 -8.03
C ARG A 368 8.41 15.45 -8.61
N MET A 369 7.19 15.89 -8.35
CA MET A 369 5.97 15.22 -8.81
C MET A 369 4.96 16.28 -9.26
N ALA A 370 4.34 16.06 -10.40
CA ALA A 370 3.21 16.88 -10.83
C ALA A 370 1.96 16.45 -10.09
N MET A 371 1.16 17.40 -9.63
CA MET A 371 -0.20 17.22 -9.19
C MET A 371 -1.13 17.97 -10.13
N LYS A 372 -2.22 17.33 -10.53
CA LYS A 372 -3.16 17.85 -11.52
C LYS A 372 -4.57 17.91 -10.94
N ASN A 373 -5.30 18.93 -11.30
CA ASN A 373 -6.76 18.95 -11.22
C ASN A 373 -7.29 18.51 -12.58
N LEU A 374 -7.91 17.34 -12.63
CA LEU A 374 -8.42 16.72 -13.86
C LEU A 374 -9.82 17.17 -14.21
N SER A 375 -10.44 17.99 -13.38
CA SER A 375 -11.84 18.43 -13.52
C SER A 375 -11.97 19.83 -14.10
N ALA A 376 -13.16 20.14 -14.62
CA ALA A 376 -13.52 21.48 -15.08
C ALA A 376 -13.85 22.46 -13.94
N THR A 377 -13.85 22.02 -12.68
CA THR A 377 -14.09 22.81 -11.49
C THR A 377 -12.80 23.10 -10.76
N ASN A 378 -12.70 24.29 -10.11
CA ASN A 378 -11.57 24.61 -9.26
C ASN A 378 -11.63 23.78 -7.98
N THR A 379 -10.47 23.46 -7.41
CA THR A 379 -10.41 22.86 -6.08
C THR A 379 -10.28 23.92 -5.01
N ASP A 380 -10.79 23.64 -3.82
CA ASP A 380 -10.35 24.30 -2.61
C ASP A 380 -8.95 23.87 -2.20
N SER A 381 -8.39 24.52 -1.18
CA SER A 381 -7.12 24.10 -0.59
C SER A 381 -7.24 22.73 0.07
N PHE A 382 -6.21 21.91 -0.09
CA PHE A 382 -6.17 20.53 0.42
C PHE A 382 -4.87 20.21 1.13
N TRP A 383 -4.87 19.15 1.91
CA TRP A 383 -3.69 18.69 2.62
C TRP A 383 -2.87 17.76 1.75
N VAL A 384 -1.55 17.93 1.82
CA VAL A 384 -0.58 17.04 1.21
C VAL A 384 0.30 16.49 2.31
N SER A 385 0.60 15.20 2.27
CA SER A 385 1.52 14.53 3.18
C SER A 385 2.59 13.78 2.40
N ALA A 386 3.82 13.87 2.90
CA ALA A 386 4.94 13.08 2.43
C ALA A 386 5.61 12.44 3.64
N LYS A 387 5.99 11.18 3.52
CA LYS A 387 6.68 10.44 4.58
C LYS A 387 7.66 9.43 4.03
N VAL A 388 8.64 9.08 4.85
CA VAL A 388 9.55 7.96 4.64
C VAL A 388 9.23 6.89 5.66
N ILE A 389 9.14 5.66 5.21
CA ILE A 389 8.85 4.50 6.05
C ILE A 389 10.04 3.55 5.95
N ASP A 390 10.54 3.06 7.06
CA ASP A 390 11.61 2.07 7.12
C ASP A 390 11.09 0.61 7.02
N GLU A 391 12.00 -0.36 7.01
CA GLU A 391 11.68 -1.79 6.98
C GLU A 391 10.85 -2.26 8.18
N ASN A 392 10.94 -1.57 9.31
CA ASN A 392 10.18 -1.86 10.54
C ASN A 392 8.83 -1.12 10.60
N ARG A 393 8.44 -0.44 9.50
CA ARG A 393 7.24 0.39 9.40
C ARG A 393 7.25 1.63 10.32
N LEU A 394 8.41 2.04 10.79
CA LEU A 394 8.56 3.31 11.49
C LEU A 394 8.62 4.45 10.47
N VAL A 395 8.25 5.66 10.91
CA VAL A 395 8.22 6.87 10.07
C VAL A 395 9.34 7.81 10.55
N PRO A 396 10.60 7.61 10.11
CA PRO A 396 11.72 8.44 10.53
C PRO A 396 11.65 9.87 9.99
N TRP A 397 10.91 10.12 8.93
CA TRP A 397 10.70 11.44 8.38
C TRP A 397 9.29 11.60 7.86
N GLN A 398 8.67 12.76 8.12
CA GLN A 398 7.38 13.14 7.56
C GLN A 398 7.26 14.66 7.42
N GLN A 399 6.50 15.08 6.43
CA GLN A 399 6.11 16.46 6.23
C GLN A 399 4.66 16.54 5.79
N GLN A 400 3.91 17.49 6.33
CA GLN A 400 2.53 17.75 5.93
C GLN A 400 2.32 19.25 5.76
N TRP A 401 1.59 19.63 4.71
CA TRP A 401 1.29 21.03 4.45
C TRP A 401 -0.06 21.19 3.77
N LYS A 402 -0.60 22.39 3.86
CA LYS A 402 -1.81 22.77 3.17
C LYS A 402 -1.43 23.37 1.82
N GLN A 403 -1.86 22.71 0.74
CA GLN A 403 -1.66 23.15 -0.63
C GLN A 403 -2.79 24.10 -1.03
N ALA A 404 -2.46 25.19 -1.71
CA ALA A 404 -3.47 26.06 -2.32
C ALA A 404 -4.25 25.32 -3.40
N GLY A 405 -5.52 25.68 -3.58
CA GLY A 405 -6.38 25.09 -4.58
C GLY A 405 -5.82 25.20 -6.00
N LEU A 406 -6.16 24.24 -6.84
CA LEU A 406 -5.80 24.21 -8.25
C LEU A 406 -6.97 24.67 -9.11
N GLY A 407 -6.68 25.48 -10.11
CA GLY A 407 -7.66 25.87 -11.12
C GLY A 407 -8.15 24.67 -11.93
N SER A 408 -9.27 24.85 -12.64
CA SER A 408 -9.81 23.89 -13.60
C SER A 408 -8.74 23.41 -14.59
N ASN A 409 -8.59 22.11 -14.79
CA ASN A 409 -7.63 21.48 -15.70
C ASN A 409 -6.17 21.97 -15.53
N SER A 410 -5.83 22.50 -14.36
CA SER A 410 -4.48 23.02 -14.10
C SER A 410 -3.60 22.03 -13.38
N LYS A 411 -2.30 22.31 -13.40
CA LYS A 411 -1.29 21.51 -12.70
C LYS A 411 -0.37 22.39 -11.87
N ASN A 412 0.23 21.80 -10.86
CA ASN A 412 1.33 22.37 -10.08
C ASN A 412 2.34 21.25 -9.74
N TYR A 413 3.53 21.63 -9.25
CA TYR A 413 4.58 20.69 -8.94
C TYR A 413 4.90 20.69 -7.46
N ILE A 414 5.01 19.51 -6.90
CA ILE A 414 5.57 19.27 -5.58
C ILE A 414 7.06 19.06 -5.73
N ASN A 415 7.87 19.85 -5.02
CA ASN A 415 9.31 19.69 -4.95
C ASN A 415 9.69 19.47 -3.49
N LEU A 416 10.28 18.32 -3.20
CA LEU A 416 10.67 17.92 -1.86
C LEU A 416 12.15 17.58 -1.81
N LYS A 417 12.76 17.91 -0.67
CA LYS A 417 14.11 17.50 -0.31
C LYS A 417 14.05 16.79 1.03
N VAL A 418 14.30 15.49 1.00
CA VAL A 418 14.27 14.64 2.19
C VAL A 418 15.71 14.34 2.61
N PRO A 419 16.16 14.80 3.79
CA PRO A 419 17.49 14.49 4.29
C PRO A 419 17.57 13.00 4.63
N SER A 420 18.64 12.33 4.21
CA SER A 420 18.86 10.93 4.56
C SER A 420 19.70 10.73 5.84
N SER A 421 20.06 11.82 6.52
CA SER A 421 20.78 11.74 7.80
C SER A 421 19.97 10.92 8.81
N GLY A 422 20.58 9.89 9.39
CA GLY A 422 19.91 8.96 10.32
C GLY A 422 19.15 7.82 9.66
N LEU A 423 18.92 7.86 8.35
CA LEU A 423 18.34 6.76 7.59
C LEU A 423 19.40 5.71 7.23
N LYS A 424 19.04 4.41 7.27
CA LYS A 424 19.94 3.29 6.93
C LYS A 424 19.14 2.14 6.35
N GLY A 425 19.58 1.56 5.22
CA GLY A 425 18.95 0.42 4.57
C GLY A 425 17.79 0.82 3.67
N LYS A 426 16.81 -0.07 3.51
CA LYS A 426 15.67 0.13 2.62
C LYS A 426 14.61 1.03 3.25
N HIS A 427 14.07 1.90 2.44
CA HIS A 427 12.99 2.81 2.83
C HIS A 427 11.98 2.93 1.68
N SER A 428 10.75 3.27 2.01
CA SER A 428 9.72 3.67 1.06
C SER A 428 9.39 5.14 1.25
N PHE A 429 9.45 5.91 0.19
CA PHE A 429 8.92 7.27 0.14
C PHE A 429 7.46 7.21 -0.30
N GLU A 430 6.58 7.81 0.45
CA GLU A 430 5.16 7.93 0.15
C GLU A 430 4.73 9.39 0.07
N LEU A 431 3.95 9.71 -0.95
CA LEU A 431 3.35 11.02 -1.17
C LEU A 431 1.84 10.86 -1.36
N ASN A 432 1.06 11.64 -0.66
CA ASN A 432 -0.40 11.61 -0.75
C ASN A 432 -0.96 13.03 -0.83
N ILE A 433 -1.77 13.31 -1.83
CA ILE A 433 -2.53 14.56 -1.96
C ILE A 433 -3.96 14.34 -1.50
N ASN A 434 -4.57 15.36 -0.89
CA ASN A 434 -5.88 15.28 -0.23
C ASN A 434 -5.94 14.12 0.79
N ASP A 435 -4.84 13.91 1.54
CA ASP A 435 -4.65 12.80 2.47
C ASP A 435 -5.73 12.72 3.57
N LYS A 436 -6.33 13.84 3.92
CA LYS A 436 -7.46 13.91 4.87
C LYS A 436 -8.83 13.71 4.21
N GLN A 437 -8.86 13.50 2.90
CA GLN A 437 -10.07 13.30 2.10
C GLN A 437 -11.17 14.35 2.38
N LEU A 438 -10.76 15.60 2.60
CA LEU A 438 -11.72 16.70 2.84
C LEU A 438 -12.43 17.13 1.56
N LEU A 439 -11.74 17.08 0.41
CA LEU A 439 -12.35 17.20 -0.89
C LEU A 439 -12.94 15.85 -1.29
N ALA A 440 -14.20 15.87 -1.75
CA ALA A 440 -14.79 14.68 -2.34
C ALA A 440 -14.26 14.48 -3.76
N GLU A 441 -13.81 13.29 -4.08
CA GLU A 441 -13.24 12.91 -5.38
C GLU A 441 -13.82 11.57 -5.86
N GLY A 442 -13.79 11.32 -7.15
CA GLY A 442 -14.25 10.06 -7.75
C GLY A 442 -13.40 8.87 -7.34
N THR A 443 -12.11 9.11 -7.16
CA THR A 443 -11.17 8.12 -6.62
C THR A 443 -10.07 8.82 -5.84
N TYR A 444 -9.55 8.13 -4.83
CA TYR A 444 -8.38 8.58 -4.06
C TYR A 444 -7.13 7.75 -4.36
N THR A 445 -7.24 6.73 -5.22
CA THR A 445 -6.12 5.86 -5.56
C THR A 445 -5.07 6.54 -6.43
N ASN A 446 -5.49 7.52 -7.24
CA ASN A 446 -4.63 8.36 -8.06
C ASN A 446 -3.95 9.50 -7.29
N ASN A 447 -4.28 9.67 -6.01
CA ASN A 447 -3.72 10.66 -5.08
C ASN A 447 -2.49 10.15 -4.33
N PHE A 448 -2.15 8.89 -4.50
CA PHE A 448 -1.08 8.23 -3.76
C PHE A 448 0.05 7.81 -4.70
N PHE A 449 1.28 8.06 -4.25
CA PHE A 449 2.50 7.61 -4.89
C PHE A 449 3.42 6.98 -3.86
N SER A 450 4.04 5.86 -4.20
CA SER A 450 5.05 5.21 -3.38
C SER A 450 6.22 4.75 -4.23
N LYS A 451 7.45 4.94 -3.72
CA LYS A 451 8.67 4.45 -4.36
C LYS A 451 9.74 4.08 -3.33
N GLU A 452 10.35 2.92 -3.53
CA GLU A 452 11.43 2.44 -2.69
C GLU A 452 12.77 3.12 -3.04
N PHE A 453 13.61 3.30 -2.03
CA PHE A 453 14.99 3.73 -2.14
C PHE A 453 15.83 3.11 -1.02
N VAL A 454 17.13 3.10 -1.21
CA VAL A 454 18.09 2.55 -0.24
C VAL A 454 19.06 3.64 0.17
N VAL A 455 19.34 3.74 1.47
CA VAL A 455 20.42 4.56 2.00
C VAL A 455 21.56 3.64 2.40
N GLU A 456 22.68 3.75 1.69
CA GLU A 456 23.88 2.99 1.99
C GLU A 456 24.44 3.41 3.35
N ARG A 457 24.91 2.44 4.11
CA ARG A 457 25.65 2.73 5.34
C ARG A 457 27.03 3.27 4.96
N ASP A 458 27.44 4.28 5.65
CA ASP A 458 28.83 4.68 5.62
C ASP A 458 29.66 3.69 6.47
N ASN A 459 30.48 2.89 5.80
CA ASN A 459 31.37 1.91 6.42
C ASN A 459 32.85 2.27 6.23
N GLN A 460 33.14 3.48 5.75
CA GLN A 460 34.51 3.93 5.54
C GLN A 460 35.04 4.60 6.79
N ASN A 461 36.20 4.15 7.25
CA ASN A 461 36.87 4.77 8.37
C ASN A 461 37.49 6.09 7.96
N PRO A 462 37.41 7.15 8.79
CA PRO A 462 38.11 8.41 8.52
C PRO A 462 39.60 8.21 8.61
N TYR A 463 40.31 8.96 7.79
CA TYR A 463 41.77 9.01 7.82
C TYR A 463 42.21 9.99 8.90
N LEU A 464 42.97 9.52 9.89
CA LEU A 464 43.54 10.30 10.97
C LEU A 464 44.99 10.65 10.68
N GLU A 465 45.34 11.93 10.79
CA GLU A 465 46.70 12.44 10.73
C GLU A 465 47.00 13.27 11.97
N VAL A 466 48.11 12.97 12.61
CA VAL A 466 48.59 13.72 13.77
C VAL A 466 49.99 14.29 13.48
N THR A 467 50.16 15.60 13.64
CA THR A 467 51.43 16.25 13.44
C THR A 467 51.81 17.13 14.63
N PHE A 468 53.08 17.23 14.91
CA PHE A 468 53.66 18.09 15.92
C PHE A 468 54.48 19.17 15.20
N ASP A 469 54.16 20.45 15.42
CA ASP A 469 54.79 21.59 14.70
C ASP A 469 54.81 21.37 13.17
N GLY A 470 53.75 20.74 12.63
CA GLY A 470 53.58 20.46 11.21
C GLY A 470 54.29 19.20 10.69
N GLN A 471 54.91 18.39 11.56
CA GLN A 471 55.58 17.16 11.17
C GLN A 471 55.01 15.95 11.90
N ARG A 472 55.02 14.79 11.22
CA ARG A 472 54.78 13.51 11.86
C ARG A 472 56.02 13.13 12.68
N ILE A 473 55.78 12.61 13.88
CA ILE A 473 56.85 12.14 14.77
C ILE A 473 56.79 10.63 14.92
N PHE A 474 57.91 10.04 15.35
CA PHE A 474 58.02 8.64 15.73
C PHE A 474 58.18 8.55 17.26
N ASN A 475 57.91 7.34 17.78
CA ASN A 475 58.08 7.09 19.22
C ASN A 475 59.49 7.45 19.69
N GLY A 476 59.53 8.29 20.73
CA GLY A 476 60.74 8.76 21.34
C GLY A 476 61.34 10.04 20.72
N ASP A 477 60.74 10.62 19.70
CA ASP A 477 61.20 11.87 19.12
C ASP A 477 61.11 13.01 20.14
N ILE A 478 62.02 13.96 19.99
CA ILE A 478 62.08 15.15 20.85
C ILE A 478 61.14 16.21 20.30
N VAL A 479 60.32 16.75 21.18
CA VAL A 479 59.30 17.74 20.87
C VAL A 479 59.47 18.97 21.73
N SER A 480 59.06 20.13 21.24
CA SER A 480 59.05 21.39 21.98
C SER A 480 58.23 21.32 23.27
N PRO A 481 58.57 22.03 24.35
CA PRO A 481 57.72 22.16 25.55
C PRO A 481 56.35 22.82 25.28
N ASN A 482 56.17 23.50 24.15
CA ASN A 482 54.92 24.11 23.72
C ASN A 482 54.60 23.73 22.26
N PRO A 483 54.36 22.45 21.97
CA PRO A 483 54.16 22.02 20.60
C PRO A 483 52.76 22.39 20.09
N LEU A 484 52.65 22.72 18.82
CA LEU A 484 51.38 22.77 18.13
C LEU A 484 51.05 21.36 17.63
N ILE A 485 50.20 20.66 18.34
CA ILE A 485 49.74 19.33 17.97
C ILE A 485 48.47 19.51 17.11
N ARG A 486 48.57 19.17 15.82
CA ARG A 486 47.44 19.22 14.89
C ARG A 486 46.97 17.82 14.60
N ILE A 487 45.70 17.57 14.86
CA ILE A 487 44.99 16.33 14.66
C ILE A 487 43.95 16.58 13.56
N SER A 488 44.07 15.90 12.42
CA SER A 488 43.22 16.06 11.27
C SER A 488 42.48 14.73 11.00
N ALA A 489 41.18 14.80 10.95
CA ALA A 489 40.36 13.66 10.53
C ALA A 489 39.67 14.01 9.22
N THR A 490 39.90 13.20 8.19
CA THR A 490 39.31 13.37 6.87
C THR A 490 38.42 12.17 6.56
N ASP A 491 37.16 12.42 6.25
CA ASP A 491 36.23 11.37 5.83
C ASP A 491 35.91 11.54 4.33
N LYS A 492 35.70 10.40 3.64
CA LYS A 492 35.34 10.37 2.23
C LYS A 492 33.88 10.66 1.96
N ASN A 493 33.01 10.57 2.98
CA ASN A 493 31.60 10.90 2.85
C ASN A 493 31.41 12.43 2.78
N PRO A 494 30.98 12.99 1.63
CA PRO A 494 30.86 14.43 1.48
C PRO A 494 29.60 15.03 2.08
N PHE A 495 28.68 14.18 2.59
CA PHE A 495 27.34 14.59 3.04
C PHE A 495 27.20 14.62 4.57
N LEU A 496 27.96 13.76 5.28
CA LEU A 496 27.97 13.71 6.74
C LEU A 496 29.22 14.39 7.28
N LEU A 497 29.14 15.71 7.39
CA LEU A 497 30.31 16.52 7.81
C LEU A 497 30.58 16.37 9.31
N GLN A 498 31.86 16.30 9.67
CA GLN A 498 32.34 16.32 11.05
C GLN A 498 32.30 17.76 11.60
N GLN A 499 31.17 18.15 12.21
CA GLN A 499 30.90 19.54 12.58
C GLN A 499 31.06 19.86 14.06
N ASP A 500 31.30 18.86 14.89
CA ASP A 500 31.46 19.05 16.34
C ASP A 500 32.62 18.22 16.92
N THR A 501 33.03 18.57 18.14
CA THR A 501 34.17 17.94 18.81
C THR A 501 33.87 16.50 19.30
N SER A 502 32.63 16.00 19.24
CA SER A 502 32.27 14.64 19.70
C SER A 502 32.94 13.55 18.87
N THR A 503 33.46 13.91 17.70
CA THR A 503 34.23 13.03 16.82
C THR A 503 35.66 12.77 17.32
N PHE A 504 36.15 13.49 18.31
CA PHE A 504 37.51 13.36 18.84
C PHE A 504 37.51 13.09 20.34
N GLU A 505 38.45 12.26 20.78
CA GLU A 505 38.89 12.19 22.17
C GLU A 505 40.41 12.26 22.24
N LEU A 506 40.91 13.10 23.14
CA LEU A 506 42.32 13.36 23.29
C LEU A 506 42.75 13.05 24.71
N PHE A 507 43.83 12.28 24.87
CA PHE A 507 44.41 11.91 26.14
C PHE A 507 45.90 12.12 26.16
N LEU A 508 46.42 12.56 27.27
CA LEU A 508 47.87 12.77 27.49
C LEU A 508 48.31 12.04 28.75
N GLN A 509 49.26 11.13 28.63
CA GLN A 509 49.94 10.52 29.77
C GLN A 509 51.19 11.36 30.07
N ARG A 510 51.35 11.82 31.31
CA ARG A 510 52.46 12.64 31.73
C ARG A 510 53.63 11.79 32.25
N PRO A 511 54.85 12.33 32.29
CA PRO A 511 56.00 11.62 32.85
C PRO A 511 55.75 11.10 34.24
N SER A 512 56.13 9.85 34.51
CA SER A 512 55.94 9.14 35.79
C SER A 512 54.52 8.91 36.24
N GLN A 513 53.53 9.10 35.35
CA GLN A 513 52.13 8.72 35.58
C GLN A 513 51.76 7.47 34.78
N PHE A 514 50.87 6.63 35.34
CA PHE A 514 50.36 5.44 34.65
C PHE A 514 49.04 5.70 33.97
N ASP A 515 48.31 6.72 34.42
CA ASP A 515 46.98 7.02 33.92
C ASP A 515 47.01 8.10 32.80
N TYR A 516 46.06 7.97 31.89
CA TYR A 516 45.83 8.97 30.84
C TYR A 516 44.92 10.08 31.34
N GLU A 517 45.37 11.31 31.31
CA GLU A 517 44.53 12.48 31.56
C GLU A 517 43.74 12.82 30.30
N ARG A 518 42.42 12.86 30.36
CA ARG A 518 41.57 13.30 29.24
C ARG A 518 41.66 14.82 29.11
N ILE A 519 42.02 15.29 27.93
CA ILE A 519 42.09 16.71 27.61
C ILE A 519 40.68 17.22 27.25
N ALA A 520 40.24 18.27 27.95
CA ALA A 520 38.96 18.91 27.71
C ALA A 520 39.02 19.70 26.39
N LEU A 521 38.24 19.29 25.40
CA LEU A 521 38.27 19.89 24.05
C LEU A 521 37.69 21.32 23.99
N ASN A 522 37.05 21.78 25.05
CA ASN A 522 36.57 23.16 25.22
C ASN A 522 37.56 24.03 26.03
N SER A 523 38.76 23.53 26.30
CA SER A 523 39.78 24.29 27.03
C SER A 523 40.42 25.40 26.13
N ALA A 524 41.04 26.39 26.74
CA ALA A 524 41.72 27.47 26.03
C ALA A 524 42.93 27.00 25.19
N ASP A 525 43.48 25.83 25.47
CA ASP A 525 44.62 25.24 24.77
C ASP A 525 44.20 24.41 23.55
N VAL A 526 42.86 24.24 23.33
CA VAL A 526 42.29 23.46 22.23
C VAL A 526 41.48 24.37 21.30
N ARG A 527 41.71 24.26 20.02
CA ARG A 527 40.94 24.94 18.98
C ARG A 527 40.41 23.92 17.99
N PHE A 528 39.09 23.89 17.81
CA PHE A 528 38.45 23.06 16.83
C PHE A 528 38.08 23.84 15.58
N LYS A 529 38.33 23.26 14.41
CA LYS A 529 37.91 23.74 13.11
C LYS A 529 37.02 22.65 12.47
N PRO A 530 35.70 22.89 12.37
CA PRO A 530 34.78 21.90 11.79
C PRO A 530 35.03 21.76 10.29
N ALA A 531 34.62 20.61 9.76
CA ALA A 531 34.52 20.39 8.32
C ALA A 531 33.42 21.29 7.73
N SER A 532 33.72 21.93 6.59
CA SER A 532 32.80 22.90 5.96
C SER A 532 32.50 22.64 4.49
N ASP A 533 33.15 21.64 3.88
CA ASP A 533 33.03 21.32 2.47
C ASP A 533 33.08 19.81 2.21
N ALA A 534 32.94 19.44 0.94
CA ALA A 534 32.92 18.05 0.52
C ALA A 534 34.20 17.24 0.82
N GLN A 535 35.31 17.91 1.21
CA GLN A 535 36.54 17.24 1.64
C GLN A 535 36.37 16.61 3.03
N ASN A 536 35.37 17.06 3.78
CA ASN A 536 35.01 16.56 5.11
C ASN A 536 36.24 16.44 6.04
N LEU A 537 37.05 17.51 6.08
CA LEU A 537 38.23 17.62 6.89
C LEU A 537 37.94 18.40 8.18
N ALA A 538 37.91 17.73 9.30
CA ALA A 538 37.87 18.34 10.62
C ALA A 538 39.29 18.40 11.23
N GLN A 539 39.62 19.49 11.92
CA GLN A 539 40.93 19.69 12.55
C GLN A 539 40.79 20.09 14.02
N LEU A 540 41.60 19.48 14.86
CA LEU A 540 41.77 19.84 16.25
C LEU A 540 43.23 20.31 16.45
N GLU A 541 43.43 21.52 16.96
CA GLU A 541 44.73 22.05 17.33
C GLU A 541 44.81 22.08 18.84
N TYR A 542 45.80 21.37 19.39
CA TYR A 542 46.09 21.34 20.82
C TYR A 542 47.49 21.93 21.06
N THR A 543 47.58 22.97 21.89
CA THR A 543 48.82 23.68 22.21
C THR A 543 49.05 23.64 23.72
N PRO A 544 49.52 22.51 24.26
CA PRO A 544 49.87 22.45 25.68
C PRO A 544 51.00 23.49 25.99
N LYS A 545 50.91 24.14 27.13
CA LYS A 545 51.88 25.14 27.58
C LYS A 545 52.77 24.60 28.65
N GLY A 546 54.10 24.79 28.48
CA GLY A 546 55.08 24.54 29.52
C GLY A 546 55.16 23.08 29.93
N LEU A 547 55.18 22.14 29.00
CA LEU A 547 55.44 20.76 29.34
C LEU A 547 56.79 20.60 30.01
N LYS A 548 56.85 19.86 31.14
CA LYS A 548 58.08 19.57 31.86
C LYS A 548 58.90 18.51 31.15
N ASP A 549 60.20 18.47 31.47
CA ASP A 549 61.11 17.44 30.94
C ASP A 549 60.58 16.01 31.26
N GLY A 550 60.60 15.13 30.30
CA GLY A 550 60.20 13.74 30.40
C GLY A 550 59.50 13.17 29.21
N ILE A 551 59.13 11.92 29.28
CA ILE A 551 58.43 11.16 28.24
C ILE A 551 56.91 11.28 28.46
N TYR A 552 56.23 11.70 27.42
CA TYR A 552 54.78 11.79 27.31
C TYR A 552 54.25 10.82 26.29
N THR A 553 53.05 10.28 26.49
CA THR A 553 52.32 9.52 25.51
C THR A 553 51.04 10.27 25.12
N LEU A 554 50.94 10.64 23.85
CA LEU A 554 49.68 11.19 23.30
C LEU A 554 48.84 10.06 22.72
N LYS A 555 47.57 9.99 23.15
CA LYS A 555 46.58 9.05 22.63
C LYS A 555 45.43 9.83 22.01
N VAL A 556 45.08 9.50 20.78
CA VAL A 556 43.98 10.12 20.04
C VAL A 556 43.01 9.08 19.57
N LYS A 557 41.74 9.30 19.85
CA LYS A 557 40.64 8.59 19.25
C LYS A 557 39.90 9.55 18.32
N ALA A 558 39.59 9.08 17.13
CA ALA A 558 38.75 9.82 16.22
C ALA A 558 37.73 8.89 15.56
N LYS A 559 36.56 9.43 15.27
CA LYS A 559 35.49 8.75 14.54
C LYS A 559 34.88 9.76 13.57
N ASP A 560 34.25 9.25 12.51
CA ASP A 560 33.43 10.07 11.61
C ASP A 560 32.05 10.40 12.19
N ALA A 561 31.22 11.11 11.44
CA ALA A 561 29.84 11.42 11.83
C ALA A 561 28.92 10.20 11.83
N SER A 562 29.30 9.11 11.16
CA SER A 562 28.58 7.82 11.15
C SER A 562 28.97 6.94 12.33
N GLY A 563 30.05 7.27 13.04
CA GLY A 563 30.58 6.54 14.18
C GLY A 563 31.66 5.51 13.83
N ASN A 564 32.15 5.46 12.59
CA ASN A 564 33.25 4.60 12.21
C ASN A 564 34.56 5.14 12.81
N LEU A 565 35.35 4.27 13.45
CA LEU A 565 36.61 4.65 14.09
C LEU A 565 37.71 4.85 13.04
N ALA A 566 38.63 5.78 13.30
CA ALA A 566 39.74 6.09 12.40
C ALA A 566 40.75 4.96 12.18
N GLY A 567 40.67 3.90 12.99
CA GLY A 567 41.50 2.69 12.87
C GLY A 567 41.06 1.61 13.81
N ALA A 568 41.63 0.42 13.66
CA ALA A 568 41.37 -0.69 14.57
C ALA A 568 41.95 -0.46 15.98
N ASN A 569 43.02 0.34 16.06
CA ASN A 569 43.67 0.74 17.29
C ASN A 569 43.67 2.26 17.40
N ASP A 570 43.67 2.77 18.63
CA ASP A 570 43.85 4.18 18.90
C ASP A 570 45.21 4.62 18.42
N TYR A 571 45.32 5.89 17.94
CA TYR A 571 46.63 6.46 17.63
C TYR A 571 47.34 6.75 18.94
N GLU A 572 48.55 6.20 19.12
CA GLU A 572 49.40 6.45 20.26
C GLU A 572 50.81 6.78 19.77
N VAL A 573 51.46 7.80 20.40
CA VAL A 573 52.83 8.16 20.11
C VAL A 573 53.51 8.67 21.39
N ASP A 574 54.69 8.13 21.67
CA ASP A 574 55.55 8.59 22.73
C ASP A 574 56.44 9.73 22.23
N PHE A 575 56.58 10.80 22.98
CA PHE A 575 57.49 11.89 22.68
C PHE A 575 58.22 12.37 23.92
N ASN A 576 59.47 12.85 23.72
CA ASN A 576 60.31 13.34 24.80
C ASN A 576 60.38 14.86 24.79
N VAL A 577 60.15 15.49 25.95
CA VAL A 577 60.30 16.94 26.14
C VAL A 577 61.57 17.21 26.88
N ILE A 578 62.41 18.10 26.33
CA ILE A 578 63.60 18.58 26.98
C ILE A 578 63.56 20.12 26.91
N GLY A 579 63.30 20.80 28.03
CA GLY A 579 63.08 22.24 28.10
C GLY A 579 64.32 23.08 27.91
N LYS A 580 65.51 22.53 28.25
CA LYS A 580 66.74 23.23 28.05
C LYS A 580 67.15 23.23 26.59
N SER A 581 67.40 24.45 26.00
CA SER A 581 67.86 24.61 24.62
C SER A 581 69.24 24.07 24.49
N SER A 582 69.48 23.07 23.68
CA SER A 582 70.78 22.51 23.37
C SER A 582 70.77 21.84 21.99
N ILE A 583 71.99 21.75 21.40
CA ILE A 583 72.20 20.93 20.22
C ILE A 583 72.93 19.67 20.65
N THR A 584 72.38 18.52 20.23
CA THR A 584 73.02 17.23 20.45
C THR A 584 73.18 16.48 19.14
N GLN A 585 74.15 15.55 19.12
CA GLN A 585 74.35 14.66 17.96
C GLN A 585 74.57 15.41 16.64
N PHE A 586 75.40 16.48 16.66
CA PHE A 586 75.75 17.20 15.44
C PHE A 586 76.87 16.51 14.68
N TYR A 587 76.52 15.90 13.52
CA TYR A 587 77.49 15.19 12.68
C TYR A 587 77.14 15.23 11.21
N PRO A 588 78.16 15.06 10.31
CA PRO A 588 77.93 14.87 8.89
C PRO A 588 77.52 13.43 8.58
N TYR A 589 76.60 13.26 7.64
CA TYR A 589 76.14 11.97 7.21
C TYR A 589 75.88 11.91 5.69
N PRO A 590 76.40 10.87 4.98
CA PRO A 590 77.37 9.91 5.47
C PRO A 590 78.77 10.51 5.78
N ASN A 591 79.53 9.88 6.68
CA ASN A 591 80.88 10.24 6.99
C ASN A 591 81.70 8.95 7.33
N PRO A 592 82.68 8.52 6.53
CA PRO A 592 83.18 9.16 5.29
C PRO A 592 82.14 9.30 4.16
N PHE A 593 82.38 10.31 3.26
CA PHE A 593 81.55 10.49 2.09
C PHE A 593 82.35 10.53 0.81
N THR A 594 81.73 10.15 -0.32
CA THR A 594 82.39 10.17 -1.64
C THR A 594 81.84 11.25 -2.59
N THR A 595 80.50 11.40 -2.59
CA THR A 595 79.78 12.31 -3.48
C THR A 595 79.26 13.55 -2.77
N GLN A 596 78.50 13.33 -1.70
CA GLN A 596 77.94 14.43 -0.89
C GLN A 596 77.60 13.93 0.51
N MET A 597 77.51 14.84 1.45
CA MET A 597 77.09 14.65 2.82
C MET A 597 76.12 15.73 3.28
N ARG A 598 75.31 15.45 4.28
CA ARG A 598 74.44 16.42 4.95
C ARG A 598 74.76 16.50 6.42
N PHE A 599 74.44 17.60 7.06
CA PHE A 599 74.56 17.71 8.50
C PHE A 599 73.25 17.24 9.18
N VAL A 600 73.42 16.45 10.20
CA VAL A 600 72.31 15.94 11.04
C VAL A 600 72.61 16.44 12.47
N PHE A 601 71.51 16.89 13.12
CA PHE A 601 71.56 17.21 14.55
C PHE A 601 70.22 17.16 15.19
N THR A 602 70.18 17.07 16.50
CA THR A 602 68.97 17.15 17.31
C THR A 602 69.00 18.46 18.11
N LEU A 603 67.88 19.23 17.97
CA LEU A 603 67.68 20.47 18.71
C LEU A 603 66.71 20.22 19.84
N THR A 604 67.04 20.67 21.05
CA THR A 604 66.13 20.65 22.21
C THR A 604 65.72 22.06 22.63
N GLY A 605 64.71 22.18 23.49
CA GLY A 605 64.22 23.47 23.97
C GLY A 605 62.96 23.94 23.26
N SER A 606 62.60 25.22 23.46
CA SER A 606 61.36 25.81 22.97
C SER A 606 61.50 26.73 21.75
N LYS A 607 62.76 27.07 21.37
CA LYS A 607 63.02 28.01 20.29
C LYS A 607 64.03 27.43 19.33
N VAL A 608 63.91 27.83 18.07
CA VAL A 608 64.92 27.53 17.02
C VAL A 608 65.99 28.60 16.98
N PRO A 609 67.20 28.23 16.57
CA PRO A 609 68.31 29.25 16.44
C PRO A 609 67.95 30.37 15.48
N ASP A 610 68.22 31.60 15.92
CA ASP A 610 68.21 32.81 15.03
C ASP A 610 69.35 32.77 14.05
N GLN A 611 70.50 32.29 14.51
CA GLN A 611 71.72 32.17 13.72
C GLN A 611 72.28 30.77 13.78
N LEU A 612 72.60 30.23 12.61
CA LEU A 612 73.33 28.98 12.42
C LEU A 612 74.38 29.26 11.34
N LEU A 613 75.66 29.00 11.69
CA LEU A 613 76.79 29.08 10.75
C LEU A 613 77.65 27.82 10.95
N ILE A 614 77.89 27.10 9.88
CA ILE A 614 78.79 25.96 9.83
C ILE A 614 79.98 26.36 8.98
N ARG A 615 81.20 26.32 9.57
CA ARG A 615 82.41 26.51 8.84
C ARG A 615 83.12 25.21 8.61
N ILE A 616 83.47 24.91 7.37
CA ILE A 616 84.28 23.75 7.02
C ILE A 616 85.70 24.26 6.78
N LEU A 617 86.67 23.63 7.45
CA LEU A 617 88.08 24.06 7.44
C LEU A 617 88.98 22.90 7.06
N THR A 618 90.17 23.25 6.49
CA THR A 618 91.28 22.33 6.37
C THR A 618 91.84 22.03 7.76
N MET A 619 92.73 21.02 7.89
CA MET A 619 93.47 20.75 9.12
C MET A 619 94.37 21.90 9.59
N ASN A 620 94.74 22.74 8.68
CA ASN A 620 95.55 23.96 8.99
C ASN A 620 94.68 25.19 9.34
N GLY A 621 93.37 25.05 9.52
CA GLY A 621 92.47 26.12 9.94
C GLY A 621 91.96 27.02 8.82
N LYS A 622 92.28 26.76 7.55
CA LYS A 622 91.75 27.58 6.43
C LYS A 622 90.33 27.23 6.17
N VAL A 623 89.44 28.25 6.19
CA VAL A 623 87.96 28.03 5.84
C VAL A 623 87.87 27.76 4.35
N VAL A 624 87.20 26.64 3.99
CA VAL A 624 86.98 26.25 2.62
C VAL A 624 85.49 26.45 2.21
N ARG A 625 84.57 26.31 3.19
CA ARG A 625 83.16 26.56 2.95
C ARG A 625 82.47 27.08 4.22
N GLU A 626 81.55 28.00 4.04
CA GLU A 626 80.54 28.38 5.08
C GLU A 626 79.17 28.04 4.61
N ILE A 627 78.36 27.57 5.52
CA ILE A 627 76.95 27.19 5.32
C ILE A 627 76.16 28.01 6.33
N ASN A 628 75.31 28.89 5.82
CA ASN A 628 74.47 29.74 6.64
C ASN A 628 73.13 29.04 6.93
N LYS A 629 72.36 29.63 7.86
CA LYS A 629 71.00 29.08 8.26
C LYS A 629 70.09 28.96 7.06
N GLU A 630 70.13 29.91 6.13
CA GLU A 630 69.27 29.91 4.92
C GLU A 630 69.57 28.72 3.98
N GLU A 631 70.89 28.36 3.87
CA GLU A 631 71.29 27.16 3.11
C GLU A 631 71.03 25.88 3.85
N PHE A 632 71.05 25.92 5.18
CA PHE A 632 70.70 24.73 5.99
C PHE A 632 69.27 24.30 5.77
N GLY A 633 68.35 25.21 5.56
CA GLY A 633 66.92 24.99 5.40
C GLY A 633 66.12 25.15 6.73
N ALA A 634 64.91 24.65 6.78
CA ALA A 634 64.03 24.79 7.93
C ALA A 634 64.59 24.05 9.15
N ILE A 635 64.85 24.76 10.23
CA ILE A 635 65.22 24.15 11.54
C ILE A 635 64.09 24.09 12.46
N ARG A 636 63.96 22.94 13.19
CA ARG A 636 62.92 22.70 14.16
C ARG A 636 63.45 22.05 15.45
N VAL A 637 62.66 22.07 16.49
CA VAL A 637 62.94 21.26 17.68
C VAL A 637 62.80 19.78 17.30
N GLY A 638 63.73 18.94 17.80
CA GLY A 638 63.84 17.55 17.43
C GLY A 638 64.91 17.29 16.37
N ASN A 639 64.78 16.28 15.58
CA ASN A 639 65.77 15.83 14.61
C ASN A 639 65.75 16.70 13.36
N ASN A 640 66.95 17.16 12.95
CA ASN A 640 67.16 18.00 11.77
C ASN A 640 68.18 17.37 10.83
N ILE A 641 67.99 17.54 9.54
CA ILE A 641 68.93 17.24 8.47
C ILE A 641 69.00 18.43 7.53
N SER A 642 70.23 18.85 7.12
CA SER A 642 70.35 20.00 6.24
C SER A 642 69.71 19.72 4.87
N GLU A 643 69.07 20.75 4.32
CA GLU A 643 68.62 20.73 2.91
C GLU A 643 69.84 20.80 2.01
N PHE A 644 70.83 21.62 2.38
CA PHE A 644 72.13 21.72 1.70
C PHE A 644 72.88 20.40 1.87
N ALA A 645 73.39 19.91 0.76
CA ALA A 645 74.30 18.77 0.71
C ALA A 645 75.67 19.22 0.25
N TRP A 646 76.65 19.09 1.12
CA TRP A 646 78.03 19.45 0.74
C TRP A 646 78.68 18.32 -0.08
N ASP A 647 79.14 18.69 -1.28
CA ASP A 647 79.78 17.78 -2.24
C ASP A 647 81.33 17.75 -2.18
N GLY A 648 81.91 18.36 -1.17
CA GLY A 648 83.36 18.47 -1.01
C GLY A 648 84.03 19.43 -1.94
N THR A 649 83.30 20.49 -2.36
CA THR A 649 83.90 21.66 -3.07
C THR A 649 84.12 22.81 -2.10
N ASP A 650 85.03 23.73 -2.48
CA ASP A 650 85.21 25.00 -1.77
C ASP A 650 84.11 26.02 -2.15
N ARG A 651 84.22 27.26 -1.64
CA ARG A 651 83.24 28.35 -1.92
C ARG A 651 83.27 28.83 -3.38
N TYR A 652 84.24 28.43 -4.15
CA TYR A 652 84.38 28.78 -5.59
C TYR A 652 83.92 27.63 -6.49
N GLY A 653 83.61 26.49 -5.93
CA GLY A 653 83.14 25.27 -6.66
C GLY A 653 84.33 24.34 -7.01
N ASP A 654 85.56 24.66 -6.56
CA ASP A 654 86.71 23.80 -6.83
C ASP A 654 86.72 22.59 -5.92
N LYS A 655 87.04 21.41 -6.53
CA LYS A 655 87.10 20.13 -5.81
C LYS A 655 88.25 20.12 -4.82
N LEU A 656 87.90 19.81 -3.59
CA LEU A 656 88.89 19.60 -2.54
C LEU A 656 89.53 18.20 -2.60
N ALA A 657 90.78 18.09 -2.11
CA ALA A 657 91.54 16.84 -2.06
C ALA A 657 90.91 15.86 -1.04
N ASN A 658 91.07 14.53 -1.27
CA ASN A 658 90.74 13.56 -0.29
C ASN A 658 91.50 13.78 1.00
N GLY A 659 90.78 13.59 2.15
CA GLY A 659 91.44 13.86 3.44
C GLY A 659 90.40 14.18 4.55
N ILE A 660 91.00 14.68 5.66
CA ILE A 660 90.24 15.07 6.83
C ILE A 660 90.00 16.58 6.81
N TYR A 661 88.74 16.96 6.98
CA TYR A 661 88.34 18.39 7.16
C TYR A 661 87.73 18.52 8.55
N LEU A 662 87.81 19.69 9.10
CA LEU A 662 87.15 20.08 10.34
C LEU A 662 85.92 20.87 9.98
N TYR A 663 84.90 20.73 10.81
CA TYR A 663 83.76 21.65 10.76
C TYR A 663 83.52 22.23 12.13
N GLN A 664 83.12 23.53 12.17
CA GLN A 664 82.74 24.26 13.36
C GLN A 664 81.34 24.80 13.23
N VAL A 665 80.55 24.60 14.28
CA VAL A 665 79.17 25.03 14.33
C VAL A 665 78.99 26.19 15.29
N PHE A 666 78.40 27.27 14.84
CA PHE A 666 78.05 28.42 15.65
C PHE A 666 76.52 28.61 15.60
N THR A 667 75.88 28.55 16.78
CA THR A 667 74.46 28.74 16.88
C THR A 667 74.12 29.70 18.01
N ARG A 668 73.14 30.59 17.72
CA ARG A 668 72.59 31.50 18.73
C ARG A 668 71.05 31.51 18.73
N ILE A 669 70.51 31.65 19.94
CA ILE A 669 69.09 31.95 20.18
C ILE A 669 69.08 33.27 20.97
N GLU A 670 68.37 34.28 20.45
CA GLU A 670 68.25 35.62 21.08
C GLU A 670 69.62 36.18 21.50
N GLY A 671 70.63 36.00 20.64
CA GLY A 671 72.00 36.52 20.85
C GLY A 671 72.86 35.68 21.81
N GLN A 672 72.36 34.67 22.46
CA GLN A 672 73.09 33.77 23.36
C GLN A 672 73.49 32.47 22.64
N GLU A 673 74.75 32.03 22.89
CA GLU A 673 75.23 30.76 22.35
C GLU A 673 74.49 29.57 22.99
N ILE A 674 74.11 28.54 22.18
CA ILE A 674 73.42 27.34 22.63
C ILE A 674 74.45 26.33 23.11
N GLU A 675 74.15 25.62 24.16
CA GLU A 675 75.00 24.54 24.70
C GLU A 675 75.03 23.36 23.71
N TYR A 676 76.22 22.85 23.43
CA TYR A 676 76.48 21.63 22.73
C TYR A 676 76.67 20.52 23.77
N ARG A 677 75.70 19.52 23.75
CA ARG A 677 75.75 18.36 24.67
C ARG A 677 76.37 17.19 23.89
N ALA A 678 77.45 16.62 24.47
CA ALA A 678 78.00 15.36 24.01
C ALA A 678 77.01 14.23 24.37
N THR A 679 76.75 13.35 23.44
CA THR A 679 75.88 12.16 23.66
C THR A 679 76.56 11.21 24.62
N ARG A 680 75.78 10.36 25.31
CA ARG A 680 76.33 9.43 26.33
C ARG A 680 77.16 8.25 25.78
N SER A 681 77.28 8.09 24.41
CA SER A 681 78.09 7.06 23.84
C SER A 681 79.54 7.49 23.72
N LYS A 682 80.47 6.67 24.17
CA LYS A 682 81.91 6.88 24.11
C LYS A 682 82.41 7.07 22.65
N ASP A 683 81.74 6.47 21.67
CA ASP A 683 82.18 6.55 20.26
C ASP A 683 81.80 7.86 19.57
N GLU A 684 80.69 8.49 19.93
CA GLU A 684 80.30 9.80 19.37
C GLU A 684 81.10 10.98 19.94
N ALA A 685 81.53 10.90 21.20
CA ALA A 685 82.41 11.89 21.83
C ALA A 685 83.79 11.99 21.18
N LEU A 686 84.19 10.99 20.41
CA LEU A 686 85.47 11.00 19.64
C LEU A 686 85.38 11.86 18.37
N HIS A 687 84.20 12.18 17.88
CA HIS A 687 84.01 12.84 16.59
C HIS A 687 83.52 14.28 16.68
N PHE A 688 82.96 14.71 17.82
CA PHE A 688 82.51 16.11 18.05
C PHE A 688 82.80 16.54 19.49
N THR A 689 83.69 17.54 19.62
CA THR A 689 84.04 18.07 20.94
C THR A 689 83.81 19.57 20.94
N GLY A 690 83.02 20.07 21.92
CA GLY A 690 82.61 21.48 21.94
C GLY A 690 81.70 21.78 20.77
N ASN A 691 82.20 22.65 19.84
CA ASN A 691 81.48 22.99 18.61
C ASN A 691 82.18 22.54 17.32
N THR A 692 83.17 21.62 17.43
CA THR A 692 84.04 21.20 16.33
C THR A 692 84.00 19.72 16.11
N GLY A 693 83.92 19.26 14.84
CA GLY A 693 83.95 17.87 14.45
C GLY A 693 84.76 17.59 13.20
N LYS A 694 84.88 16.30 12.77
CA LYS A 694 85.68 15.84 11.62
C LYS A 694 84.81 15.39 10.47
N ILE A 695 85.20 15.66 9.26
CA ILE A 695 84.65 15.19 8.00
C ILE A 695 85.70 14.38 7.25
N TYR A 696 85.36 13.23 6.76
CA TYR A 696 86.22 12.35 5.97
C TYR A 696 85.76 12.36 4.50
N LEU A 697 86.49 13.03 3.63
CA LEU A 697 86.23 13.07 2.18
C LEU A 697 87.11 11.99 1.50
N MET A 698 86.44 11.05 0.84
CA MET A 698 86.99 9.87 0.19
C MET A 698 86.36 9.68 -1.21
N ARG A 699 86.84 10.46 -2.20
CA ARG A 699 86.39 10.34 -3.61
C ARG A 699 87.12 9.23 -4.34
#